data_eea68836e31004f77a35e439f06224d9
#
_entry.id   eea68836e31004f77a35e439f06224d9
#
_cell.length_a   1.000
_cell.length_b   1.000
_cell.length_c   1.000
_cell.angle_alpha   90.00
_cell.angle_beta   90.00
_cell.angle_gamma   90.00
#
_symmetry.space_group_name_H-M   'P 1'
#
loop_
_entity.id
_entity.type
_entity.pdbx_description
1 polymer ?
#
loop_
_entity_poly.entity_id
_entity_poly.type
_entity_poly.pdbx_seq_one_letter_code
_entity_poly.pdbx_strand_id
1 'polypeptide(L)'
;MSNKKKTRALSVYSNLTQKRKVKKDADSRRKAEYLATLPKHPVKRFLQRMHPKRFWAYWFSKEGAIMALKIAGIAVLLMALFVGGLFAYFRKDLDQIRPGEIDKRVQSTVTTYTDRNGELLWEDKGDGNYKLVVKSEELSDNIKKATVAIEDRDFFTHSGVSVSGTARATFNNFTGGQVQGGSTLTQQLVKQVFFADEASDRGFGGIPRKIKELILAIEIERMYDKDQILTLYLNESPYGGRRNGAESGAQTYFGKPAKNLTLAEASFLAAIPQNPSVYDPYNVAGHESLINRQNLVLKAMLEEKMITKTQHDEAVKVPILDSLRPQESQYTNIKAPHFVQMVRSQLEQELGKTTVGRGGLTVKTTLDLRIQNKLEESMTEMFGSTTPILAGFTNGAATVEDSQTGQIVALMGSRDFNYEGFGQDNAATAYIQPGSSVKPLVYSELFEQKPTGAPNYGSGSVLVDEPIDKIYGANLQNADRTYKGNVTIRTSLATSRNVPAVKAMFVSGVQPTLDTIRKMGATSYCSVGNDRTAQLASAIGGCGVEQVDLVNAYASLARGGVYKPQSSVIEVMNSSNEVLKKWADVEGTKVIDPQAAYVVTDILTDKNASASLGRFAARDIPGVQTATKTGTSDKGGNAKDLWMMSYSPALTMGVWLGNPDTTILKKGTSSLGSPIIAKVMEFAHKEVYAKEGKWKSGDWFIAPDGIQKDGKEVYPAWWNKTQGQSNAKIIFDRVSKKKATDCTPTAARIEVSVIKYTDPVTKRDTYFNTDGYDATANDDVHICGDVTPSVSIVGNGTGGAIKVSVSPGKFGESGITVTGTANGSPLTFSKVGAFYEAPYSGTPKPSISVTVTDSGYYTGTDTE
;
A
#
# COMPACT_ATOMS: atom_id res chain seq x y z
N MET A 1 105.67 -45.59 -16.34
CA MET A 1 105.28 -44.18 -16.63
C MET A 1 103.92 -43.89 -16.04
N SER A 2 103.74 -43.58 -14.75
CA SER A 2 102.42 -43.23 -14.22
C SER A 2 102.42 -42.61 -12.79
N ASN A 3 103.32 -41.78 -12.34
CA ASN A 3 103.29 -41.27 -10.97
C ASN A 3 103.51 -39.78 -10.82
N LYS A 4 103.54 -38.95 -11.88
CA LYS A 4 103.79 -37.52 -11.79
C LYS A 4 102.56 -36.63 -11.87
N LYS A 5 101.34 -37.09 -12.21
CA LYS A 5 100.09 -36.22 -12.29
C LYS A 5 99.35 -36.14 -10.97
N LYS A 6 99.40 -37.12 -10.07
CA LYS A 6 98.67 -37.09 -8.81
C LYS A 6 99.28 -36.13 -7.77
N THR A 7 100.59 -35.93 -7.78
CA THR A 7 101.32 -35.09 -6.86
C THR A 7 101.12 -33.63 -7.14
N ARG A 8 100.80 -33.13 -8.35
CA ARG A 8 100.54 -31.72 -8.71
C ARG A 8 99.11 -31.26 -8.30
N ALA A 9 98.15 -32.15 -8.39
CA ALA A 9 96.78 -31.81 -8.01
C ALA A 9 96.65 -31.66 -6.47
N LEU A 10 97.24 -32.49 -5.71
CA LEU A 10 97.33 -32.39 -4.25
C LEU A 10 97.98 -31.11 -3.74
N SER A 11 99.11 -30.68 -4.42
CA SER A 11 99.82 -29.50 -4.01
C SER A 11 99.03 -28.20 -4.26
N VAL A 12 98.21 -28.11 -5.27
CA VAL A 12 97.34 -26.96 -5.54
C VAL A 12 96.23 -26.88 -4.51
N TYR A 13 95.61 -27.99 -4.10
CA TYR A 13 94.55 -28.02 -3.11
C TYR A 13 95.14 -27.74 -1.68
N SER A 14 96.28 -28.19 -1.29
CA SER A 14 96.98 -27.86 -0.03
C SER A 14 97.39 -26.36 0.03
N ASN A 15 97.81 -25.76 -1.09
CA ASN A 15 98.10 -24.33 -1.17
C ASN A 15 96.90 -23.48 -1.04
N LEU A 16 95.73 -23.85 -1.63
CA LEU A 16 94.47 -23.13 -1.47
C LEU A 16 93.93 -23.22 -0.05
N THR A 17 94.03 -24.35 0.62
CA THR A 17 93.58 -24.54 2.03
C THR A 17 94.49 -23.79 2.96
N GLN A 18 95.80 -23.79 2.71
CA GLN A 18 96.79 -23.03 3.50
C GLN A 18 96.60 -21.49 3.30
N LYS A 19 96.38 -21.01 2.08
CA LYS A 19 96.02 -19.61 1.85
C LYS A 19 94.70 -19.20 2.50
N ARG A 20 93.67 -20.08 2.50
CA ARG A 20 92.39 -19.83 3.24
C ARG A 20 92.60 -19.80 4.73
N LYS A 21 93.47 -20.68 5.30
CA LYS A 21 93.79 -20.71 6.72
C LYS A 21 94.56 -19.40 7.18
N VAL A 22 95.59 -19.03 6.42
CA VAL A 22 96.35 -17.78 6.69
C VAL A 22 95.49 -16.58 6.57
N LYS A 23 94.56 -16.50 5.60
CA LYS A 23 93.64 -15.42 5.47
C LYS A 23 92.60 -15.38 6.62
N LYS A 24 92.12 -16.54 7.06
CA LYS A 24 91.21 -16.66 8.22
C LYS A 24 91.87 -16.28 9.48
N ASP A 25 93.15 -16.66 9.71
CA ASP A 25 93.92 -16.25 10.88
C ASP A 25 94.28 -14.78 10.89
N ALA A 26 94.60 -14.18 9.74
CA ALA A 26 94.80 -12.74 9.60
C ALA A 26 93.50 -11.90 9.86
N ASP A 27 92.39 -12.40 9.34
CA ASP A 27 91.10 -11.77 9.59
C ASP A 27 90.67 -11.95 11.07
N SER A 28 90.99 -13.05 11.69
CA SER A 28 90.71 -13.26 13.14
C SER A 28 91.58 -12.34 14.03
N ARG A 29 92.85 -12.11 13.66
CA ARG A 29 93.76 -11.16 14.37
C ARG A 29 93.22 -9.74 14.19
N ARG A 30 92.91 -9.26 13.01
CA ARG A 30 92.32 -7.96 12.75
C ARG A 30 91.01 -7.74 13.53
N LYS A 31 90.16 -8.77 13.63
CA LYS A 31 88.95 -8.76 14.39
C LYS A 31 89.19 -8.67 15.89
N ALA A 32 90.21 -9.36 16.41
CA ALA A 32 90.60 -9.33 17.80
C ALA A 32 91.18 -7.96 18.15
N GLU A 33 92.08 -7.38 17.31
CA GLU A 33 92.62 -6.05 17.44
C GLU A 33 91.52 -4.99 17.44
N TYR A 34 90.57 -5.09 16.49
CA TYR A 34 89.42 -4.15 16.45
C TYR A 34 88.53 -4.26 17.71
N LEU A 35 88.28 -5.48 18.20
CA LEU A 35 87.51 -5.69 19.42
C LEU A 35 88.21 -5.20 20.66
N ALA A 36 89.54 -5.15 20.69
CA ALA A 36 90.36 -4.61 21.79
C ALA A 36 90.32 -3.08 21.84
N THR A 37 90.02 -2.43 20.74
CA THR A 37 89.88 -0.93 20.73
C THR A 37 88.51 -0.46 21.20
N LEU A 38 87.56 -1.37 21.53
CA LEU A 38 86.23 -1.04 21.96
C LEU A 38 86.05 -1.19 23.47
N PRO A 39 85.29 -0.31 24.14
CA PRO A 39 85.01 -0.41 25.58
C PRO A 39 84.46 -1.74 25.99
N LYS A 40 84.84 -2.22 27.20
CA LYS A 40 84.30 -3.50 27.76
C LYS A 40 82.80 -3.43 28.07
N HIS A 41 82.26 -2.25 28.34
CA HIS A 41 80.87 -2.08 28.68
C HIS A 41 79.94 -2.18 27.41
N PRO A 42 78.93 -3.03 27.39
CA PRO A 42 78.14 -3.37 26.18
C PRO A 42 77.45 -2.16 25.53
N VAL A 43 76.87 -1.27 26.32
CA VAL A 43 76.20 -0.07 25.82
C VAL A 43 77.19 0.97 25.24
N LYS A 44 78.35 1.21 25.96
CA LYS A 44 79.36 2.10 25.44
C LYS A 44 80.05 1.51 24.17
N ARG A 45 80.13 0.23 24.06
CA ARG A 45 80.63 -0.51 22.89
C ARG A 45 79.68 -0.31 21.68
N PHE A 46 78.37 -0.39 21.90
CA PHE A 46 77.37 -0.16 20.89
C PHE A 46 77.40 1.29 20.41
N LEU A 47 77.40 2.27 21.34
CA LEU A 47 77.44 3.70 21.01
C LEU A 47 78.70 4.10 20.22
N GLN A 48 79.84 3.51 20.55
CA GLN A 48 81.11 3.81 19.87
C GLN A 48 81.18 3.17 18.47
N ARG A 49 80.43 2.09 18.23
CA ARG A 49 80.19 1.51 16.89
C ARG A 49 79.28 2.37 16.04
N MET A 50 78.31 3.04 16.66
CA MET A 50 77.34 3.94 16.00
C MET A 50 77.93 5.34 15.79
N HIS A 51 79.16 5.67 16.19
CA HIS A 51 79.76 6.95 15.93
C HIS A 51 79.81 7.26 14.42
N PRO A 52 79.31 8.40 13.93
CA PRO A 52 79.08 8.63 12.51
C PRO A 52 80.29 8.36 11.60
N LYS A 53 81.49 8.79 12.01
CA LYS A 53 82.73 8.56 11.23
C LYS A 53 83.08 7.06 11.06
N ARG A 54 82.85 6.27 12.11
CA ARG A 54 83.07 4.81 12.04
C ARG A 54 81.97 4.03 11.30
N PHE A 55 80.72 4.47 11.48
CA PHE A 55 79.58 3.94 10.80
C PHE A 55 79.70 4.12 9.29
N TRP A 56 79.95 5.34 8.83
CA TRP A 56 80.12 5.58 7.39
C TRP A 56 81.39 4.90 6.81
N ALA A 57 82.57 4.93 7.52
CA ALA A 57 83.79 4.22 7.09
C ALA A 57 83.53 2.71 6.92
N TYR A 58 82.70 2.08 7.75
CA TYR A 58 82.36 0.68 7.60
C TYR A 58 81.44 0.45 6.35
N TRP A 59 80.37 1.22 6.21
CA TRP A 59 79.41 1.06 5.13
C TRP A 59 80.01 1.32 3.75
N PHE A 60 80.96 2.23 3.63
CA PHE A 60 81.73 2.48 2.41
C PHE A 60 82.96 1.61 2.22
N SER A 61 83.24 0.62 3.11
CA SER A 61 84.25 -0.38 2.90
C SER A 61 83.74 -1.55 2.07
N LYS A 62 84.66 -2.35 1.49
CA LYS A 62 84.30 -3.58 0.74
C LYS A 62 83.50 -4.56 1.60
N GLU A 63 83.72 -4.64 2.87
CA GLU A 63 83.00 -5.50 3.84
C GLU A 63 81.61 -4.96 4.13
N GLY A 64 81.49 -3.63 4.28
CA GLY A 64 80.18 -2.95 4.42
C GLY A 64 79.32 -3.09 3.19
N ALA A 65 79.89 -2.94 1.99
CA ALA A 65 79.18 -3.18 0.74
C ALA A 65 78.65 -4.60 0.62
N ILE A 66 79.47 -5.61 1.00
CA ILE A 66 79.02 -7.03 1.03
C ILE A 66 77.95 -7.26 2.08
N MET A 67 77.99 -6.59 3.24
CA MET A 67 76.99 -6.66 4.27
C MET A 67 75.70 -5.96 3.83
N ALA A 68 75.80 -4.81 3.14
CA ALA A 68 74.67 -4.11 2.56
C ALA A 68 73.94 -5.02 1.52
N LEU A 69 74.68 -5.68 0.64
CA LEU A 69 74.17 -6.68 -0.31
C LEU A 69 73.48 -7.85 0.38
N LYS A 70 74.04 -8.36 1.49
CA LYS A 70 73.41 -9.43 2.26
C LYS A 70 72.12 -8.97 2.95
N ILE A 71 72.13 -7.80 3.53
CA ILE A 71 70.92 -7.21 4.15
C ILE A 71 69.90 -6.94 3.09
N ALA A 72 70.27 -6.38 1.94
CA ALA A 72 69.35 -6.21 0.80
C ALA A 72 68.78 -7.54 0.30
N GLY A 73 69.62 -8.55 0.18
CA GLY A 73 69.18 -9.93 -0.20
C GLY A 73 68.21 -10.54 0.82
N ILE A 74 68.48 -10.39 2.12
CA ILE A 74 67.55 -10.86 3.18
C ILE A 74 66.25 -10.04 3.16
N ALA A 75 66.36 -8.72 2.98
CA ALA A 75 65.19 -7.85 2.88
C ALA A 75 64.31 -8.23 1.67
N VAL A 76 64.92 -8.50 0.51
CA VAL A 76 64.20 -8.97 -0.68
C VAL A 76 63.54 -10.34 -0.43
N LEU A 77 64.26 -11.29 0.25
CA LEU A 77 63.69 -12.59 0.61
C LEU A 77 62.53 -12.45 1.59
N LEU A 78 62.63 -11.63 2.63
CA LEU A 78 61.58 -11.36 3.59
C LEU A 78 60.40 -10.68 2.91
N MET A 79 60.67 -9.72 2.00
CA MET A 79 59.66 -9.08 1.19
C MET A 79 58.93 -10.13 0.30
N ALA A 80 59.64 -11.00 -0.37
CA ALA A 80 59.05 -12.08 -1.19
C ALA A 80 58.20 -13.05 -0.35
N LEU A 81 58.69 -13.44 0.84
CA LEU A 81 57.95 -14.26 1.78
C LEU A 81 56.68 -13.54 2.31
N PHE A 82 56.81 -12.24 2.61
CA PHE A 82 55.67 -11.44 3.03
C PHE A 82 54.63 -11.29 1.94
N VAL A 83 55.03 -10.98 0.69
CA VAL A 83 54.16 -10.94 -0.47
C VAL A 83 53.53 -12.29 -0.73
N GLY A 84 54.30 -13.38 -0.68
CA GLY A 84 53.77 -14.75 -0.81
C GLY A 84 52.78 -15.12 0.28
N GLY A 85 53.05 -14.70 1.52
CA GLY A 85 52.10 -14.83 2.66
C GLY A 85 50.80 -14.06 2.47
N LEU A 86 50.87 -12.82 1.94
CA LEU A 86 49.70 -12.04 1.59
C LEU A 86 48.88 -12.71 0.48
N PHE A 87 49.52 -13.23 -0.58
CA PHE A 87 48.84 -14.00 -1.61
C PHE A 87 48.11 -15.23 -1.06
N ALA A 88 48.80 -15.99 -0.19
CA ALA A 88 48.21 -17.16 0.46
C ALA A 88 47.03 -16.79 1.38
N TYR A 89 47.15 -15.68 2.11
CA TYR A 89 46.09 -15.19 3.00
C TYR A 89 44.84 -14.71 2.22
N PHE A 90 45.01 -13.99 1.10
CA PHE A 90 43.92 -13.51 0.27
C PHE A 90 43.40 -14.51 -0.77
N ARG A 91 43.93 -15.71 -0.80
CA ARG A 91 43.49 -16.77 -1.75
C ARG A 91 41.98 -17.07 -1.64
N LYS A 92 41.40 -16.94 -0.45
CA LYS A 92 39.96 -17.09 -0.24
C LYS A 92 39.11 -16.03 -0.98
N ASP A 93 39.69 -14.86 -1.23
CA ASP A 93 39.00 -13.76 -1.92
C ASP A 93 39.07 -13.92 -3.45
N LEU A 94 39.92 -14.83 -3.96
CA LEU A 94 40.06 -15.11 -5.38
C LEU A 94 38.86 -15.84 -5.99
N ASP A 95 38.06 -16.52 -5.18
CA ASP A 95 36.83 -17.17 -5.66
C ASP A 95 35.81 -16.15 -6.15
N GLN A 96 35.88 -14.92 -5.63
CA GLN A 96 34.99 -13.81 -5.98
C GLN A 96 35.27 -13.18 -7.35
N ILE A 97 36.46 -13.44 -7.93
CA ILE A 97 36.91 -12.91 -9.22
C ILE A 97 36.92 -13.95 -10.35
N ARG A 98 36.39 -15.15 -10.11
CA ARG A 98 36.27 -16.18 -11.17
C ARG A 98 35.38 -15.65 -12.31
N PRO A 99 35.64 -16.13 -13.56
CA PRO A 99 34.76 -15.82 -14.68
C PRO A 99 33.29 -16.09 -14.34
N GLY A 100 32.43 -15.08 -14.59
CA GLY A 100 31.02 -15.09 -14.22
C GLY A 100 30.70 -14.57 -12.81
N GLU A 101 31.64 -14.51 -11.86
CA GLU A 101 31.37 -13.93 -10.53
C GLU A 101 31.48 -12.39 -10.54
N ILE A 102 32.42 -11.83 -11.31
CA ILE A 102 32.49 -10.37 -11.54
C ILE A 102 31.27 -9.93 -12.33
N ASP A 103 30.87 -10.68 -13.36
CA ASP A 103 29.68 -10.38 -14.16
C ASP A 103 28.40 -10.29 -13.31
N LYS A 104 28.28 -11.13 -12.27
CA LYS A 104 27.17 -11.06 -11.29
C LYS A 104 27.18 -9.78 -10.45
N ARG A 105 28.33 -9.14 -10.27
CA ARG A 105 28.46 -7.87 -9.53
C ARG A 105 28.33 -6.67 -10.43
N VAL A 106 28.77 -6.79 -11.69
CA VAL A 106 28.65 -5.77 -12.73
C VAL A 106 27.32 -6.01 -13.47
N GLN A 107 26.20 -5.64 -12.85
CA GLN A 107 24.86 -5.84 -13.41
C GLN A 107 24.11 -4.52 -13.54
N SER A 108 23.11 -4.50 -14.41
CA SER A 108 22.22 -3.34 -14.52
C SER A 108 21.49 -3.08 -13.19
N THR A 109 21.42 -1.81 -12.80
CA THR A 109 20.67 -1.39 -11.60
C THR A 109 19.29 -0.82 -11.95
N VAL A 110 18.88 -0.83 -13.22
CA VAL A 110 17.53 -0.42 -13.61
C VAL A 110 16.55 -1.48 -13.19
N THR A 111 15.57 -1.09 -12.38
CA THR A 111 14.44 -1.95 -12.04
C THR A 111 13.31 -1.68 -13.01
N THR A 112 12.83 -2.71 -13.69
CA THR A 112 11.75 -2.62 -14.68
C THR A 112 10.45 -3.09 -14.04
N TYR A 113 9.43 -2.23 -14.07
CA TYR A 113 8.07 -2.57 -13.67
C TYR A 113 7.20 -2.76 -14.89
N THR A 114 6.50 -3.89 -14.97
CA THR A 114 5.53 -4.18 -16.04
C THR A 114 4.15 -4.46 -15.48
N ASP A 115 3.12 -4.26 -16.29
CA ASP A 115 1.78 -4.73 -15.99
C ASP A 115 1.70 -6.28 -16.07
N ARG A 116 0.53 -6.85 -15.81
CA ARG A 116 0.30 -8.30 -15.87
C ARG A 116 0.51 -8.90 -17.26
N ASN A 117 0.39 -8.10 -18.30
CA ASN A 117 0.52 -8.51 -19.71
C ASN A 117 1.93 -8.31 -20.26
N GLY A 118 2.85 -7.71 -19.46
CA GLY A 118 4.22 -7.40 -19.85
C GLY A 118 4.41 -5.99 -20.43
N GLU A 119 3.35 -5.14 -20.43
CA GLU A 119 3.46 -3.74 -20.85
C GLU A 119 4.28 -2.94 -19.84
N LEU A 120 5.23 -2.15 -20.32
CA LEU A 120 6.11 -1.33 -19.50
C LEU A 120 5.33 -0.26 -18.73
N LEU A 121 5.47 -0.25 -17.40
CA LEU A 121 4.94 0.78 -16.52
C LEU A 121 6.01 1.82 -16.19
N TRP A 122 7.21 1.37 -15.84
CA TRP A 122 8.29 2.27 -15.47
C TRP A 122 9.65 1.56 -15.44
N GLU A 123 10.69 2.33 -15.78
CA GLU A 123 12.09 1.99 -15.55
C GLU A 123 12.61 2.84 -14.39
N ASP A 124 12.73 2.24 -13.21
CA ASP A 124 13.33 2.87 -12.04
C ASP A 124 14.84 2.88 -12.18
N LYS A 125 15.37 4.05 -12.47
CA LYS A 125 16.81 4.31 -12.56
C LYS A 125 17.46 4.48 -11.18
N GLY A 126 16.67 4.37 -10.10
CA GLY A 126 17.12 4.46 -8.71
C GLY A 126 17.52 5.86 -8.26
N ASP A 127 17.57 6.05 -6.94
CA ASP A 127 18.03 7.30 -6.32
C ASP A 127 19.57 7.38 -6.23
N GLY A 128 20.26 6.27 -6.52
CA GLY A 128 21.65 6.06 -6.17
C GLY A 128 22.60 5.83 -7.31
N ASN A 129 22.46 4.79 -8.07
CA ASN A 129 23.46 4.36 -9.05
C ASN A 129 22.79 3.79 -10.29
N TYR A 130 22.37 4.67 -11.19
CA TYR A 130 21.86 4.27 -12.49
C TYR A 130 22.97 3.62 -13.32
N LYS A 131 22.82 2.34 -13.62
CA LYS A 131 23.79 1.56 -14.38
C LYS A 131 23.11 0.65 -15.40
N LEU A 132 23.45 0.86 -16.68
CA LEU A 132 23.13 -0.02 -17.78
C LEU A 132 24.39 -0.79 -18.16
N VAL A 133 24.32 -2.09 -18.14
CA VAL A 133 25.44 -2.98 -18.52
C VAL A 133 25.24 -3.47 -19.95
N VAL A 134 26.27 -3.32 -20.77
CA VAL A 134 26.26 -3.70 -22.18
C VAL A 134 27.47 -4.58 -22.49
N LYS A 135 27.38 -5.35 -23.58
CA LYS A 135 28.49 -6.16 -24.08
C LYS A 135 29.51 -5.32 -24.82
N SER A 136 30.70 -5.89 -25.05
CA SER A 136 31.80 -5.21 -25.75
C SER A 136 31.42 -4.68 -27.13
N GLU A 137 30.63 -5.44 -27.90
CA GLU A 137 30.15 -5.05 -29.25
C GLU A 137 29.14 -3.89 -29.24
N GLU A 138 28.61 -3.54 -28.06
CA GLU A 138 27.69 -2.43 -27.85
C GLU A 138 28.40 -1.15 -27.35
N LEU A 139 29.73 -1.20 -27.20
CA LEU A 139 30.58 -0.06 -26.90
C LEU A 139 31.33 0.39 -28.15
N SER A 140 31.35 1.70 -28.45
CA SER A 140 32.10 2.23 -29.57
C SER A 140 33.61 2.10 -29.36
N ASP A 141 34.34 1.91 -30.44
CA ASP A 141 35.79 1.97 -30.45
C ASP A 141 36.34 3.30 -29.89
N ASN A 142 35.58 4.38 -30.11
CA ASN A 142 35.96 5.70 -29.64
C ASN A 142 36.03 5.77 -28.11
N ILE A 143 35.01 5.23 -27.38
CA ILE A 143 35.05 5.26 -25.92
C ILE A 143 36.10 4.32 -25.33
N LYS A 144 36.32 3.16 -25.96
CA LYS A 144 37.39 2.23 -25.57
C LYS A 144 38.78 2.88 -25.71
N LYS A 145 39.07 3.48 -26.87
CA LYS A 145 40.35 4.18 -27.13
C LYS A 145 40.56 5.39 -26.25
N ALA A 146 39.50 6.23 -26.10
CA ALA A 146 39.57 7.43 -25.26
C ALA A 146 39.88 7.08 -23.80
N THR A 147 39.24 6.06 -23.27
CA THR A 147 39.47 5.59 -21.89
C THR A 147 40.91 5.05 -21.69
N VAL A 148 41.37 4.19 -22.60
CA VAL A 148 42.74 3.66 -22.54
C VAL A 148 43.77 4.79 -22.66
N ALA A 149 43.60 5.73 -23.59
CA ALA A 149 44.53 6.83 -23.79
C ALA A 149 44.72 7.71 -22.56
N ILE A 150 43.66 7.99 -21.79
CA ILE A 150 43.71 8.90 -20.66
C ILE A 150 44.00 8.22 -19.33
N GLU A 151 43.49 7.01 -19.12
CA GLU A 151 43.57 6.33 -17.84
C GLU A 151 44.77 5.35 -17.76
N ASP A 152 45.11 4.64 -18.87
CA ASP A 152 46.13 3.58 -18.83
C ASP A 152 46.74 3.33 -20.23
N ARG A 153 47.70 4.15 -20.66
CA ARG A 153 48.30 4.08 -22.01
C ARG A 153 48.95 2.75 -22.31
N ASP A 154 49.46 2.06 -21.28
CA ASP A 154 50.15 0.78 -21.41
C ASP A 154 49.20 -0.40 -21.21
N PHE A 155 47.87 -0.20 -21.15
CA PHE A 155 46.88 -1.20 -20.78
C PHE A 155 47.05 -2.55 -21.50
N PHE A 156 47.28 -2.52 -22.80
CA PHE A 156 47.40 -3.75 -23.59
C PHE A 156 48.75 -4.46 -23.45
N THR A 157 49.74 -3.90 -22.74
CA THR A 157 51.10 -4.43 -22.64
C THR A 157 51.50 -4.92 -21.26
N HIS A 158 50.80 -4.53 -20.19
CA HIS A 158 51.09 -4.99 -18.85
C HIS A 158 50.11 -6.08 -18.39
N SER A 159 50.40 -6.74 -17.27
CA SER A 159 49.58 -7.79 -16.61
C SER A 159 49.07 -7.30 -15.24
N GLY A 160 48.19 -6.31 -15.21
CA GLY A 160 47.56 -5.78 -14.00
C GLY A 160 48.32 -4.66 -13.28
N VAL A 161 49.63 -4.53 -13.54
CA VAL A 161 50.48 -3.49 -12.93
C VAL A 161 51.40 -2.90 -13.98
N SER A 162 51.37 -1.56 -14.13
CA SER A 162 52.33 -0.82 -14.99
C SER A 162 53.45 -0.25 -14.14
N VAL A 163 54.64 -0.84 -14.26
CA VAL A 163 55.87 -0.31 -13.58
C VAL A 163 56.26 1.02 -14.24
N SER A 164 56.19 1.13 -15.57
CA SER A 164 56.46 2.34 -16.35
C SER A 164 55.50 3.44 -15.98
N GLY A 165 54.21 3.16 -15.87
CA GLY A 165 53.16 4.10 -15.47
C GLY A 165 53.36 4.63 -14.04
N THR A 166 53.69 3.73 -13.10
CA THR A 166 53.93 4.10 -11.70
C THR A 166 55.20 4.96 -11.57
N ALA A 167 56.26 4.62 -12.30
CA ALA A 167 57.53 5.43 -12.29
C ALA A 167 57.32 6.83 -12.88
N ARG A 168 56.59 6.92 -14.01
CA ARG A 168 56.23 8.17 -14.68
C ARG A 168 55.36 9.08 -13.79
N ALA A 169 54.31 8.47 -13.16
CA ALA A 169 53.44 9.23 -12.25
C ALA A 169 54.21 9.74 -11.03
N THR A 170 55.11 8.94 -10.46
CA THR A 170 55.98 9.35 -9.33
C THR A 170 56.88 10.50 -9.74
N PHE A 171 57.52 10.44 -10.90
CA PHE A 171 58.41 11.46 -11.40
C PHE A 171 57.69 12.79 -11.68
N ASN A 172 56.53 12.73 -12.37
CA ASN A 172 55.73 13.90 -12.66
C ASN A 172 55.18 14.58 -11.42
N ASN A 173 54.69 13.78 -10.43
CA ASN A 173 54.21 14.32 -9.15
C ASN A 173 55.32 14.95 -8.32
N PHE A 174 56.60 14.51 -8.46
CA PHE A 174 57.73 15.05 -7.75
C PHE A 174 58.27 16.31 -8.41
N THR A 175 58.12 16.47 -9.74
CA THR A 175 58.61 17.60 -10.53
C THR A 175 57.61 18.74 -10.68
N GLY A 176 56.46 18.69 -9.97
CA GLY A 176 55.44 19.74 -9.99
C GLY A 176 54.58 19.76 -11.26
N GLY A 177 54.57 18.67 -12.04
CA GLY A 177 53.65 18.46 -13.16
C GLY A 177 52.22 18.22 -12.72
N GLN A 178 51.29 18.08 -13.66
CA GLN A 178 49.92 17.70 -13.37
C GLN A 178 49.90 16.34 -12.67
N VAL A 179 49.07 16.20 -11.61
CA VAL A 179 48.93 14.99 -10.84
C VAL A 179 48.43 13.87 -11.75
N GLN A 180 49.30 12.91 -12.06
CA GLN A 180 48.96 11.72 -12.84
C GLN A 180 48.73 10.52 -11.92
N GLY A 181 47.66 9.77 -12.15
CA GLY A 181 47.37 8.51 -11.46
C GLY A 181 48.31 7.41 -11.95
N GLY A 182 48.91 6.65 -11.04
CA GLY A 182 49.74 5.49 -11.35
C GLY A 182 49.02 4.14 -11.27
N SER A 183 47.71 4.16 -11.11
CA SER A 183 46.88 2.92 -11.03
C SER A 183 46.42 2.51 -12.43
N THR A 184 46.49 1.22 -12.73
CA THR A 184 45.99 0.66 -13.99
C THR A 184 44.48 0.58 -14.03
N LEU A 185 43.87 0.47 -15.23
CA LEU A 185 42.44 0.23 -15.42
C LEU A 185 41.94 -0.98 -14.62
N THR A 186 42.73 -2.07 -14.59
CA THR A 186 42.39 -3.27 -13.83
C THR A 186 42.36 -3.02 -12.32
N GLN A 187 43.31 -2.23 -11.78
CA GLN A 187 43.29 -1.83 -10.37
C GLN A 187 42.10 -0.92 -10.06
N GLN A 188 41.73 -0.04 -10.97
CA GLN A 188 40.54 0.83 -10.81
C GLN A 188 39.26 0.01 -10.83
N LEU A 189 39.13 -0.99 -11.73
CA LEU A 189 38.01 -1.92 -11.77
C LEU A 189 37.88 -2.70 -10.45
N VAL A 190 38.98 -3.26 -9.95
CA VAL A 190 39.00 -3.95 -8.65
C VAL A 190 38.50 -3.03 -7.54
N LYS A 191 39.01 -1.79 -7.49
CA LYS A 191 38.57 -0.81 -6.51
C LYS A 191 37.07 -0.54 -6.59
N GLN A 192 36.54 -0.36 -7.78
CA GLN A 192 35.10 -0.03 -8.00
C GLN A 192 34.19 -1.19 -7.64
N VAL A 193 34.56 -2.42 -7.99
CA VAL A 193 33.71 -3.61 -7.80
C VAL A 193 33.77 -4.19 -6.38
N PHE A 194 34.98 -4.17 -5.74
CA PHE A 194 35.19 -4.87 -4.47
C PHE A 194 35.42 -3.96 -3.27
N PHE A 195 35.81 -2.70 -3.49
CA PHE A 195 36.21 -1.77 -2.44
C PHE A 195 35.52 -0.41 -2.57
N ALA A 196 34.32 -0.38 -3.14
CA ALA A 196 33.57 0.87 -3.34
C ALA A 196 33.36 1.64 -2.02
N ASP A 197 33.01 0.93 -0.95
CA ASP A 197 32.75 1.51 0.38
C ASP A 197 34.04 2.03 1.06
N GLU A 198 35.20 1.41 0.78
CA GLU A 198 36.52 1.75 1.29
C GLU A 198 37.27 2.75 0.38
N ALA A 199 36.62 3.16 -0.73
CA ALA A 199 37.28 3.98 -1.78
C ALA A 199 37.73 5.36 -1.29
N SER A 200 37.14 5.88 -0.21
CA SER A 200 37.46 7.16 0.44
C SER A 200 38.69 7.11 1.36
N ASP A 201 39.13 5.92 1.78
CA ASP A 201 40.26 5.76 2.71
C ASP A 201 41.58 6.15 2.02
N ARG A 202 42.24 7.16 2.54
CA ARG A 202 43.48 7.71 2.03
C ARG A 202 44.60 7.63 3.08
N GLY A 203 45.86 7.74 2.64
CA GLY A 203 47.05 7.71 3.53
C GLY A 203 47.37 6.28 4.02
N PHE A 204 47.88 6.16 5.25
CA PHE A 204 48.31 4.88 5.81
C PHE A 204 47.20 3.84 5.98
N GLY A 205 45.95 4.28 6.22
CA GLY A 205 44.78 3.44 6.31
C GLY A 205 44.42 2.75 4.98
N GLY A 206 44.74 3.34 3.84
CA GLY A 206 44.48 2.78 2.51
C GLY A 206 45.51 1.77 1.99
N ILE A 207 46.67 1.58 2.68
CA ILE A 207 47.74 0.67 2.23
C ILE A 207 47.27 -0.79 2.16
N PRO A 208 46.58 -1.38 3.13
CA PRO A 208 46.10 -2.77 3.04
C PRO A 208 45.17 -2.98 1.85
N ARG A 209 44.25 -2.04 1.61
CA ARG A 209 43.36 -2.05 0.44
C ARG A 209 44.15 -2.01 -0.86
N LYS A 210 45.17 -1.13 -0.96
CA LYS A 210 45.97 -1.00 -2.19
C LYS A 210 46.77 -2.26 -2.51
N ILE A 211 47.19 -3.01 -1.50
CA ILE A 211 47.85 -4.31 -1.67
C ILE A 211 46.84 -5.36 -2.20
N LYS A 212 45.61 -5.37 -1.66
CA LYS A 212 44.54 -6.24 -2.16
C LYS A 212 44.20 -5.90 -3.62
N GLU A 213 44.02 -4.62 -3.94
CA GLU A 213 43.76 -4.17 -5.33
C GLU A 213 44.85 -4.71 -6.28
N LEU A 214 46.12 -4.63 -5.89
CA LEU A 214 47.23 -5.11 -6.69
C LEU A 214 47.18 -6.65 -6.93
N ILE A 215 46.93 -7.41 -5.88
CA ILE A 215 46.84 -8.87 -5.96
C ILE A 215 45.68 -9.29 -6.86
N LEU A 216 44.48 -8.71 -6.61
CA LEU A 216 43.27 -9.02 -7.40
C LEU A 216 43.42 -8.58 -8.86
N ALA A 217 44.07 -7.45 -9.12
CA ALA A 217 44.32 -6.98 -10.49
C ALA A 217 45.19 -7.93 -11.29
N ILE A 218 46.26 -8.48 -10.67
CA ILE A 218 47.12 -9.49 -11.32
C ILE A 218 46.33 -10.76 -11.62
N GLU A 219 45.51 -11.24 -10.72
CA GLU A 219 44.72 -12.45 -10.92
C GLU A 219 43.60 -12.26 -11.95
N ILE A 220 42.94 -11.08 -11.98
CA ILE A 220 41.96 -10.77 -13.02
C ILE A 220 42.58 -10.81 -14.40
N GLU A 221 43.77 -10.23 -14.58
CA GLU A 221 44.49 -10.22 -15.85
C GLU A 221 44.94 -11.65 -16.30
N ARG A 222 44.94 -12.59 -15.38
CA ARG A 222 45.23 -14.03 -15.71
C ARG A 222 43.96 -14.76 -16.15
N MET A 223 42.78 -14.30 -15.74
CA MET A 223 41.51 -15.00 -15.96
C MET A 223 40.67 -14.36 -17.06
N TYR A 224 40.82 -13.07 -17.31
CA TYR A 224 40.05 -12.31 -18.28
C TYR A 224 40.96 -11.72 -19.36
N ASP A 225 40.50 -11.65 -20.58
CA ASP A 225 41.21 -10.94 -21.64
C ASP A 225 41.06 -9.40 -21.50
N LYS A 226 41.87 -8.68 -22.25
CA LYS A 226 41.91 -7.22 -22.15
C LYS A 226 40.59 -6.52 -22.56
N ASP A 227 39.87 -7.07 -23.54
CA ASP A 227 38.59 -6.53 -23.99
C ASP A 227 37.50 -6.76 -22.95
N GLN A 228 37.51 -7.92 -22.29
CA GLN A 228 36.61 -8.22 -21.16
C GLN A 228 36.86 -7.27 -19.97
N ILE A 229 38.11 -7.07 -19.58
CA ILE A 229 38.50 -6.16 -18.49
C ILE A 229 38.08 -4.72 -18.81
N LEU A 230 38.33 -4.25 -20.03
CA LEU A 230 37.95 -2.92 -20.50
C LEU A 230 36.42 -2.75 -20.51
N THR A 231 35.69 -3.77 -20.98
CA THR A 231 34.23 -3.79 -20.97
C THR A 231 33.67 -3.71 -19.57
N LEU A 232 34.18 -4.51 -18.62
CA LEU A 232 33.79 -4.44 -17.20
C LEU A 232 34.06 -3.07 -16.59
N TYR A 233 35.25 -2.48 -16.89
CA TYR A 233 35.61 -1.15 -16.44
C TYR A 233 34.64 -0.08 -16.98
N LEU A 234 34.33 -0.11 -18.25
CA LEU A 234 33.42 0.83 -18.90
C LEU A 234 31.99 0.72 -18.39
N ASN A 235 31.56 -0.49 -18.00
CA ASN A 235 30.27 -0.72 -17.36
C ASN A 235 30.20 -0.29 -15.90
N GLU A 236 31.34 -0.21 -15.18
CA GLU A 236 31.39 0.08 -13.76
C GLU A 236 31.77 1.52 -13.44
N SER A 237 32.52 2.17 -14.35
CA SER A 237 33.05 3.52 -14.12
C SER A 237 31.97 4.59 -13.92
N PRO A 238 32.19 5.55 -12.98
CA PRO A 238 31.24 6.63 -12.72
C PRO A 238 31.34 7.73 -13.76
N TYR A 239 30.19 8.11 -14.33
CA TYR A 239 30.05 9.15 -15.35
C TYR A 239 29.31 10.41 -14.87
N GLY A 240 29.41 10.75 -13.55
CA GLY A 240 28.78 11.93 -12.97
C GLY A 240 27.33 11.69 -12.51
N GLY A 241 26.83 12.48 -11.55
CA GLY A 241 25.47 12.46 -11.07
C GLY A 241 24.91 11.08 -10.71
N ARG A 242 25.75 10.22 -10.11
CA ARG A 242 25.43 8.84 -9.74
C ARG A 242 25.14 7.90 -10.94
N ARG A 243 25.63 8.21 -12.12
CA ARG A 243 25.52 7.39 -13.33
C ARG A 243 26.77 6.55 -13.48
N ASN A 244 26.62 5.24 -13.43
CA ASN A 244 27.69 4.29 -13.65
C ASN A 244 27.51 3.58 -14.99
N GLY A 245 28.61 3.35 -15.68
CA GLY A 245 28.63 2.72 -16.99
C GLY A 245 28.52 3.71 -18.16
N ALA A 246 29.32 3.44 -19.20
CA ALA A 246 29.39 4.26 -20.42
C ALA A 246 28.06 4.34 -21.16
N GLU A 247 27.26 3.25 -21.14
CA GLU A 247 25.92 3.22 -21.73
C GLU A 247 24.98 4.17 -20.99
N SER A 248 24.99 4.15 -19.65
CA SER A 248 24.18 5.07 -18.83
C SER A 248 24.54 6.53 -19.09
N GLY A 249 25.83 6.83 -19.21
CA GLY A 249 26.30 8.17 -19.57
C GLY A 249 25.86 8.58 -20.95
N ALA A 250 26.01 7.71 -21.95
CA ALA A 250 25.63 7.96 -23.34
C ALA A 250 24.11 8.22 -23.48
N GLN A 251 23.29 7.38 -22.87
CA GLN A 251 21.83 7.54 -22.89
C GLN A 251 21.38 8.82 -22.17
N THR A 252 21.98 9.10 -21.01
CA THR A 252 21.57 10.27 -20.23
C THR A 252 21.95 11.57 -20.90
N TYR A 253 23.22 11.70 -21.32
CA TYR A 253 23.74 12.98 -21.81
C TYR A 253 23.47 13.22 -23.28
N PHE A 254 23.43 12.16 -24.09
CA PHE A 254 23.30 12.29 -25.56
C PHE A 254 22.07 11.58 -26.12
N GLY A 255 21.34 10.78 -25.34
CA GLY A 255 20.12 10.08 -25.77
C GLY A 255 20.34 9.01 -26.83
N LYS A 256 21.51 8.39 -26.84
CA LYS A 256 21.89 7.35 -27.80
C LYS A 256 22.70 6.24 -27.16
N PRO A 257 22.71 5.02 -27.75
CA PRO A 257 23.56 3.92 -27.28
C PRO A 257 25.04 4.29 -27.32
N ALA A 258 25.83 3.77 -26.36
CA ALA A 258 27.29 3.98 -26.31
C ALA A 258 28.02 3.51 -27.58
N LYS A 259 27.45 2.55 -28.30
CA LYS A 259 27.94 2.10 -29.63
C LYS A 259 28.01 3.24 -30.64
N ASN A 260 27.11 4.20 -30.54
CA ASN A 260 26.93 5.28 -31.52
C ASN A 260 27.63 6.60 -31.11
N LEU A 261 28.47 6.58 -30.08
CA LEU A 261 29.21 7.75 -29.65
C LEU A 261 30.21 8.23 -30.67
N THR A 262 30.14 9.49 -31.07
CA THR A 262 31.14 10.18 -31.86
C THR A 262 32.46 10.33 -31.10
N LEU A 263 33.54 10.71 -31.73
CA LEU A 263 34.83 10.92 -31.08
C LEU A 263 34.75 12.03 -30.03
N ALA A 264 34.05 13.13 -30.31
CA ALA A 264 33.85 14.23 -29.37
C ALA A 264 33.06 13.79 -28.13
N GLU A 265 31.96 13.05 -28.28
CA GLU A 265 31.13 12.54 -27.19
C GLU A 265 31.87 11.48 -26.36
N ALA A 266 32.61 10.57 -27.02
CA ALA A 266 33.39 9.54 -26.36
C ALA A 266 34.54 10.14 -25.50
N SER A 267 35.27 11.12 -26.07
CA SER A 267 36.34 11.81 -25.33
C SER A 267 35.80 12.65 -24.18
N PHE A 268 34.60 13.22 -24.32
CA PHE A 268 33.89 13.94 -23.26
C PHE A 268 33.51 13.00 -22.11
N LEU A 269 32.90 11.86 -22.40
CA LEU A 269 32.59 10.87 -21.38
C LEU A 269 33.84 10.32 -20.69
N ALA A 270 34.90 9.97 -21.44
CA ALA A 270 36.15 9.47 -20.88
C ALA A 270 36.87 10.46 -19.96
N ALA A 271 36.52 11.75 -20.03
CA ALA A 271 37.04 12.77 -19.13
C ALA A 271 36.46 12.71 -17.70
N ILE A 272 35.25 12.19 -17.53
CA ILE A 272 34.46 12.28 -16.30
C ILE A 272 34.98 11.39 -15.16
N PRO A 273 35.36 10.10 -15.39
CA PRO A 273 35.67 9.16 -14.29
C PRO A 273 36.76 9.59 -13.32
N GLN A 274 37.64 10.49 -13.71
CA GLN A 274 38.70 11.02 -12.82
C GLN A 274 38.14 11.76 -11.60
N ASN A 275 37.10 12.57 -11.80
CA ASN A 275 36.44 13.34 -10.73
C ASN A 275 34.94 13.55 -11.05
N PRO A 276 34.11 12.51 -10.89
CA PRO A 276 32.73 12.47 -11.38
C PRO A 276 31.83 13.54 -10.80
N SER A 277 32.14 14.03 -9.59
CA SER A 277 31.34 15.09 -8.96
C SER A 277 31.62 16.48 -9.54
N VAL A 278 32.87 16.78 -9.91
CA VAL A 278 33.27 18.05 -10.52
C VAL A 278 32.94 18.06 -12.01
N TYR A 279 33.18 16.93 -12.68
CA TYR A 279 33.00 16.76 -14.13
C TYR A 279 31.60 16.25 -14.51
N ASP A 280 30.60 16.37 -13.60
CA ASP A 280 29.20 16.09 -13.94
C ASP A 280 28.73 17.07 -15.03
N PRO A 281 28.31 16.63 -16.22
CA PRO A 281 27.83 17.48 -17.30
C PRO A 281 26.68 18.42 -16.93
N TYR A 282 25.88 18.10 -15.90
CA TYR A 282 24.82 18.97 -15.38
C TYR A 282 25.31 19.97 -14.32
N ASN A 283 26.56 19.85 -13.89
CA ASN A 283 27.21 20.84 -13.01
C ASN A 283 27.84 21.96 -13.83
N VAL A 284 27.12 23.04 -14.06
CA VAL A 284 27.57 24.20 -14.87
C VAL A 284 28.91 24.77 -14.36
N ALA A 285 29.15 24.81 -13.05
CA ALA A 285 30.40 25.29 -12.47
C ALA A 285 31.62 24.42 -12.85
N GLY A 286 31.41 23.17 -13.25
CA GLY A 286 32.44 22.24 -13.67
C GLY A 286 32.74 22.24 -15.17
N HIS A 287 31.96 22.94 -16.00
CA HIS A 287 32.02 22.82 -17.47
C HIS A 287 33.40 23.17 -18.03
N GLU A 288 34.04 24.29 -17.59
CA GLU A 288 35.36 24.68 -18.08
C GLU A 288 36.42 23.60 -17.76
N SER A 289 36.40 23.07 -16.55
CA SER A 289 37.30 21.99 -16.12
C SER A 289 37.08 20.69 -16.88
N LEU A 290 35.83 20.36 -17.20
CA LEU A 290 35.46 19.19 -17.97
C LEU A 290 35.91 19.28 -19.43
N ILE A 291 35.69 20.42 -20.09
CA ILE A 291 36.17 20.67 -21.46
C ILE A 291 37.70 20.65 -21.52
N ASN A 292 38.39 21.27 -20.54
CA ASN A 292 39.86 21.20 -20.45
C ASN A 292 40.32 19.74 -20.34
N ARG A 293 39.61 18.91 -19.55
CA ARG A 293 39.92 17.48 -19.41
C ARG A 293 39.63 16.70 -20.69
N GLN A 294 38.53 16.97 -21.42
CA GLN A 294 38.23 16.40 -22.73
C GLN A 294 39.36 16.67 -23.73
N ASN A 295 39.88 17.90 -23.76
CA ASN A 295 41.01 18.27 -24.64
C ASN A 295 42.27 17.48 -24.30
N LEU A 296 42.50 17.17 -22.99
CA LEU A 296 43.59 16.28 -22.60
C LEU A 296 43.38 14.84 -23.07
N VAL A 297 42.14 14.31 -23.07
CA VAL A 297 41.81 12.99 -23.62
C VAL A 297 42.11 12.97 -25.11
N LEU A 298 41.60 13.92 -25.90
CA LEU A 298 41.84 14.01 -27.33
C LEU A 298 43.32 14.11 -27.66
N LYS A 299 44.08 14.95 -26.89
CA LYS A 299 45.52 15.06 -27.01
C LYS A 299 46.25 13.74 -26.75
N ALA A 300 45.85 13.02 -25.68
CA ALA A 300 46.43 11.71 -25.36
C ALA A 300 46.17 10.69 -26.48
N MET A 301 44.94 10.65 -27.03
CA MET A 301 44.59 9.79 -28.18
C MET A 301 45.44 10.10 -29.41
N LEU A 302 45.75 11.39 -29.66
CA LEU A 302 46.64 11.82 -30.77
C LEU A 302 48.07 11.38 -30.49
N GLU A 303 48.63 11.61 -29.28
CA GLU A 303 49.99 11.19 -28.90
C GLU A 303 50.21 9.69 -29.04
N GLU A 304 49.19 8.88 -28.63
CA GLU A 304 49.19 7.41 -28.77
C GLU A 304 48.82 6.95 -30.19
N LYS A 305 48.68 7.87 -31.17
CA LYS A 305 48.35 7.57 -32.56
C LYS A 305 47.02 6.77 -32.73
N MET A 306 46.11 6.87 -31.79
CA MET A 306 44.79 6.26 -31.82
C MET A 306 43.82 7.03 -32.75
N ILE A 307 44.12 8.32 -33.00
CA ILE A 307 43.39 9.21 -33.90
C ILE A 307 44.37 10.04 -34.72
N THR A 308 43.91 10.51 -35.87
CA THR A 308 44.68 11.43 -36.74
C THR A 308 44.60 12.87 -36.23
N LYS A 309 45.51 13.72 -36.69
CA LYS A 309 45.49 15.17 -36.40
C LYS A 309 44.18 15.82 -36.88
N THR A 310 43.67 15.42 -38.07
CA THR A 310 42.39 15.92 -38.59
C THR A 310 41.24 15.58 -37.66
N GLN A 311 41.15 14.30 -37.24
CA GLN A 311 40.10 13.85 -36.26
C GLN A 311 40.17 14.60 -34.95
N HIS A 312 41.36 14.82 -34.40
CA HIS A 312 41.58 15.62 -33.22
C HIS A 312 41.04 17.04 -33.39
N ASP A 313 41.47 17.74 -34.45
CA ASP A 313 41.13 19.17 -34.67
C ASP A 313 39.61 19.35 -34.94
N GLU A 314 38.96 18.36 -35.57
CA GLU A 314 37.50 18.33 -35.75
C GLU A 314 36.78 18.10 -34.44
N ALA A 315 37.20 17.14 -33.59
CA ALA A 315 36.56 16.82 -32.33
C ALA A 315 36.65 17.99 -31.33
N VAL A 316 37.78 18.70 -31.27
CA VAL A 316 37.96 19.87 -30.40
C VAL A 316 37.02 21.03 -30.76
N LYS A 317 36.60 21.15 -32.02
CA LYS A 317 35.70 22.23 -32.47
C LYS A 317 34.23 21.97 -32.19
N VAL A 318 33.85 20.74 -31.81
CA VAL A 318 32.46 20.40 -31.48
C VAL A 318 32.00 21.11 -30.21
N PRO A 319 30.93 21.93 -30.27
CA PRO A 319 30.37 22.55 -29.04
C PRO A 319 29.59 21.52 -28.26
N ILE A 320 30.30 20.62 -27.59
CA ILE A 320 29.73 19.39 -27.02
C ILE A 320 28.68 19.65 -25.91
N LEU A 321 28.81 20.77 -25.19
CA LEU A 321 27.83 21.14 -24.15
C LEU A 321 26.45 21.47 -24.73
N ASP A 322 26.38 21.95 -25.98
CA ASP A 322 25.11 22.25 -26.67
C ASP A 322 24.36 20.99 -27.09
N SER A 323 25.03 19.83 -27.11
CA SER A 323 24.44 18.53 -27.45
C SER A 323 23.90 17.77 -26.25
N LEU A 324 24.07 18.32 -25.04
CA LEU A 324 23.56 17.71 -23.82
C LEU A 324 22.04 17.75 -23.78
N ARG A 325 21.42 16.61 -23.45
CA ARG A 325 19.98 16.54 -23.18
C ARG A 325 19.66 17.22 -21.84
N PRO A 326 18.48 17.86 -21.74
CA PRO A 326 18.00 18.33 -20.45
C PRO A 326 17.96 17.20 -19.42
N GLN A 327 18.20 17.53 -18.17
CA GLN A 327 18.07 16.56 -17.08
C GLN A 327 16.59 16.16 -16.94
N GLU A 328 16.29 14.87 -17.15
CA GLU A 328 14.95 14.35 -17.00
C GLU A 328 14.55 14.25 -15.52
N SER A 329 13.26 14.48 -15.24
CA SER A 329 12.68 14.22 -13.93
C SER A 329 12.70 12.71 -13.64
N GLN A 330 12.84 12.34 -12.35
CA GLN A 330 12.89 10.94 -11.90
C GLN A 330 11.67 10.12 -12.34
N TYR A 331 10.50 10.76 -12.45
CA TYR A 331 9.22 10.11 -12.78
C TYR A 331 8.77 10.36 -14.23
N THR A 332 9.70 10.69 -15.11
CA THR A 332 9.37 10.86 -16.53
C THR A 332 8.84 9.55 -17.13
N ASN A 333 7.70 9.62 -17.81
CA ASN A 333 7.03 8.49 -18.48
C ASN A 333 6.56 7.33 -17.55
N ILE A 334 6.45 7.53 -16.24
CA ILE A 334 5.86 6.53 -15.35
C ILE A 334 4.35 6.42 -15.62
N LYS A 335 3.87 5.18 -15.85
CA LYS A 335 2.45 4.84 -15.93
C LYS A 335 1.97 4.33 -14.56
N ALA A 336 0.72 4.61 -14.20
CA ALA A 336 0.15 4.23 -12.91
C ALA A 336 1.08 4.56 -11.71
N PRO A 337 1.57 5.80 -11.56
CA PRO A 337 2.67 6.14 -10.67
C PRO A 337 2.41 5.79 -9.20
N HIS A 338 1.20 6.04 -8.69
CA HIS A 338 0.86 5.69 -7.30
C HIS A 338 0.91 4.19 -7.04
N PHE A 339 0.45 3.39 -8.01
CA PHE A 339 0.53 1.94 -7.90
C PHE A 339 1.97 1.46 -7.92
N VAL A 340 2.78 1.93 -8.87
CA VAL A 340 4.19 1.53 -8.99
C VAL A 340 4.99 1.91 -7.72
N GLN A 341 4.77 3.11 -7.17
CA GLN A 341 5.43 3.52 -5.93
C GLN A 341 4.95 2.71 -4.71
N MET A 342 3.67 2.36 -4.66
CA MET A 342 3.16 1.44 -3.63
C MET A 342 3.84 0.08 -3.73
N VAL A 343 3.97 -0.48 -4.94
CA VAL A 343 4.70 -1.74 -5.19
C VAL A 343 6.15 -1.64 -4.75
N ARG A 344 6.86 -0.55 -5.12
CA ARG A 344 8.24 -0.31 -4.70
C ARG A 344 8.37 -0.31 -3.18
N SER A 345 7.51 0.44 -2.49
CA SER A 345 7.51 0.51 -1.03
C SER A 345 7.22 -0.84 -0.37
N GLN A 346 6.32 -1.63 -0.94
CA GLN A 346 6.02 -2.99 -0.48
C GLN A 346 7.25 -3.90 -0.65
N LEU A 347 7.92 -3.86 -1.81
CA LEU A 347 9.13 -4.64 -2.06
C LEU A 347 10.28 -4.22 -1.13
N GLU A 348 10.42 -2.93 -0.80
CA GLU A 348 11.40 -2.45 0.18
C GLU A 348 11.14 -3.01 1.59
N GLN A 349 9.90 -3.19 1.98
CA GLN A 349 9.52 -3.81 3.26
C GLN A 349 9.79 -5.32 3.25
N GLU A 350 9.49 -6.02 2.16
CA GLU A 350 9.60 -7.48 2.05
C GLU A 350 11.01 -7.98 1.74
N LEU A 351 11.71 -7.36 0.78
CA LEU A 351 13.04 -7.76 0.30
C LEU A 351 14.18 -6.94 0.91
N GLY A 352 13.84 -5.88 1.64
CA GLY A 352 14.76 -4.92 2.25
C GLY A 352 15.15 -3.77 1.33
N LYS A 353 15.30 -2.58 1.92
CA LYS A 353 15.68 -1.32 1.21
C LYS A 353 16.98 -1.47 0.42
N THR A 354 17.94 -2.23 0.94
CA THR A 354 19.23 -2.44 0.26
C THR A 354 19.06 -3.24 -1.03
N THR A 355 18.22 -4.27 -1.05
CA THR A 355 17.97 -5.08 -2.25
C THR A 355 17.27 -4.28 -3.33
N VAL A 356 16.20 -3.59 -2.97
CA VAL A 356 15.43 -2.76 -3.93
C VAL A 356 16.24 -1.54 -4.38
N GLY A 357 16.97 -0.90 -3.45
CA GLY A 357 17.82 0.27 -3.75
C GLY A 357 19.03 -0.04 -4.64
N ARG A 358 19.53 -1.30 -4.65
CA ARG A 358 20.54 -1.74 -5.65
C ARG A 358 19.98 -1.75 -7.06
N GLY A 359 18.67 -1.92 -7.20
CA GLY A 359 18.00 -2.04 -8.49
C GLY A 359 18.30 -3.36 -9.21
N GLY A 360 18.07 -3.38 -10.52
CA GLY A 360 18.28 -4.55 -11.36
C GLY A 360 17.19 -5.62 -11.20
N LEU A 361 16.02 -5.24 -10.71
CA LEU A 361 14.88 -6.13 -10.57
C LEU A 361 13.99 -6.07 -11.82
N THR A 362 13.42 -7.21 -12.18
CA THR A 362 12.28 -7.28 -13.11
C THR A 362 11.04 -7.59 -12.30
N VAL A 363 10.13 -6.63 -12.21
CA VAL A 363 8.91 -6.70 -11.41
C VAL A 363 7.70 -6.80 -12.32
N LYS A 364 7.09 -7.97 -12.40
CA LYS A 364 5.79 -8.18 -13.04
C LYS A 364 4.70 -7.94 -12.01
N THR A 365 3.88 -6.90 -12.23
CA THR A 365 2.83 -6.50 -11.30
C THR A 365 1.48 -7.11 -11.63
N THR A 366 0.51 -6.95 -10.74
CA THR A 366 -0.88 -7.39 -10.93
C THR A 366 -1.72 -6.38 -11.71
N LEU A 367 -1.21 -5.17 -11.95
CA LEU A 367 -1.93 -4.12 -12.67
C LEU A 367 -2.36 -4.59 -14.06
N ASP A 368 -3.55 -4.20 -14.47
CA ASP A 368 -4.01 -4.29 -15.85
C ASP A 368 -4.08 -2.88 -16.43
N LEU A 369 -3.17 -2.55 -17.33
CA LEU A 369 -3.04 -1.19 -17.84
C LEU A 369 -4.30 -0.73 -18.61
N ARG A 370 -5.10 -1.65 -19.15
CA ARG A 370 -6.37 -1.34 -19.82
C ARG A 370 -7.39 -0.80 -18.82
N ILE A 371 -7.52 -1.49 -17.64
CA ILE A 371 -8.44 -1.07 -16.56
C ILE A 371 -7.91 0.21 -15.90
N GLN A 372 -6.58 0.32 -15.70
CA GLN A 372 -5.93 1.51 -15.16
C GLN A 372 -6.22 2.74 -16.02
N ASN A 373 -6.04 2.64 -17.34
CA ASN A 373 -6.29 3.74 -18.27
C ASN A 373 -7.76 4.18 -18.22
N LYS A 374 -8.70 3.23 -18.09
CA LYS A 374 -10.12 3.54 -17.94
C LYS A 374 -10.44 4.23 -16.63
N LEU A 375 -9.73 3.85 -15.54
CA LEU A 375 -9.85 4.52 -14.25
C LEU A 375 -9.32 5.97 -14.34
N GLU A 376 -8.14 6.16 -14.93
CA GLU A 376 -7.52 7.49 -15.13
C GLU A 376 -8.40 8.40 -15.97
N GLU A 377 -8.95 7.88 -17.09
CA GLU A 377 -9.93 8.59 -17.92
C GLU A 377 -11.16 9.03 -17.12
N SER A 378 -11.75 8.12 -16.34
CA SER A 378 -12.96 8.39 -15.56
C SER A 378 -12.73 9.40 -14.44
N MET A 379 -11.54 9.37 -13.81
CA MET A 379 -11.13 10.36 -12.81
C MET A 379 -10.87 11.72 -13.47
N THR A 380 -10.18 11.76 -14.61
CA THR A 380 -9.92 12.99 -15.36
C THR A 380 -11.23 13.67 -15.79
N GLU A 381 -12.21 12.91 -16.27
CA GLU A 381 -13.53 13.44 -16.60
C GLU A 381 -14.25 14.02 -15.36
N MET A 382 -14.18 13.34 -14.21
CA MET A 382 -14.75 13.85 -12.97
C MET A 382 -14.14 15.19 -12.59
N PHE A 383 -12.82 15.30 -12.57
CA PHE A 383 -12.11 16.51 -12.17
C PHE A 383 -12.11 17.62 -13.24
N GLY A 384 -12.37 17.28 -14.51
CA GLY A 384 -12.64 18.23 -15.60
C GLY A 384 -14.04 18.80 -15.60
N SER A 385 -14.98 18.22 -14.82
CA SER A 385 -16.36 18.68 -14.71
C SER A 385 -16.52 19.82 -13.69
N THR A 386 -17.72 20.41 -13.61
CA THR A 386 -18.06 21.38 -12.57
C THR A 386 -18.33 20.77 -11.20
N THR A 387 -18.48 19.45 -11.13
CA THR A 387 -18.84 18.71 -9.91
C THR A 387 -17.90 18.95 -8.72
N PRO A 388 -16.55 18.85 -8.87
CA PRO A 388 -15.62 19.10 -7.77
C PRO A 388 -15.75 20.52 -7.18
N ILE A 389 -15.91 21.53 -8.04
CA ILE A 389 -16.05 22.94 -7.62
C ILE A 389 -17.34 23.15 -6.82
N LEU A 390 -18.46 22.57 -7.28
CA LEU A 390 -19.76 22.67 -6.63
C LEU A 390 -19.81 21.89 -5.32
N ALA A 391 -19.21 20.69 -5.28
CA ALA A 391 -19.17 19.85 -4.10
C ALA A 391 -18.10 20.29 -3.10
N GLY A 392 -17.02 20.93 -3.54
CA GLY A 392 -15.94 21.44 -2.71
C GLY A 392 -14.88 20.40 -2.37
N PHE A 393 -14.69 19.36 -3.20
CA PHE A 393 -13.56 18.44 -3.09
C PHE A 393 -12.49 18.74 -4.14
N THR A 394 -11.25 18.54 -3.80
CA THR A 394 -10.09 18.84 -4.65
C THR A 394 -9.32 17.58 -5.07
N ASN A 395 -9.51 16.46 -4.38
CA ASN A 395 -8.79 15.22 -4.61
C ASN A 395 -9.73 14.02 -4.64
N GLY A 396 -9.20 12.88 -5.14
CA GLY A 396 -9.89 11.61 -5.18
C GLY A 396 -8.92 10.44 -5.38
N ALA A 397 -9.27 9.30 -4.82
CA ALA A 397 -8.53 8.05 -4.97
C ALA A 397 -9.47 6.91 -5.31
N ALA A 398 -8.95 5.90 -5.99
CA ALA A 398 -9.71 4.70 -6.32
C ALA A 398 -8.81 3.47 -6.38
N THR A 399 -9.37 2.33 -5.95
CA THR A 399 -8.72 1.02 -5.99
C THR A 399 -9.67 0.02 -6.61
N VAL A 400 -9.18 -0.81 -7.53
CA VAL A 400 -9.91 -1.93 -8.15
C VAL A 400 -9.17 -3.22 -7.85
N GLU A 401 -9.88 -4.19 -7.27
CA GLU A 401 -9.38 -5.51 -6.91
C GLU A 401 -10.15 -6.60 -7.69
N ASP A 402 -9.43 -7.56 -8.22
CA ASP A 402 -10.00 -8.82 -8.72
C ASP A 402 -10.56 -9.59 -7.52
N SER A 403 -11.89 -9.70 -7.44
CA SER A 403 -12.57 -10.31 -6.29
C SER A 403 -12.19 -11.77 -6.09
N GLN A 404 -11.76 -12.51 -7.12
CA GLN A 404 -11.46 -13.93 -7.02
C GLN A 404 -10.04 -14.19 -6.54
N THR A 405 -9.08 -13.34 -6.93
CA THR A 405 -7.65 -13.56 -6.67
C THR A 405 -7.08 -12.69 -5.56
N GLY A 406 -7.72 -11.57 -5.20
CA GLY A 406 -7.17 -10.56 -4.29
C GLY A 406 -6.14 -9.65 -4.95
N GLN A 407 -5.99 -9.69 -6.28
CA GLN A 407 -5.02 -8.88 -7.00
C GLN A 407 -5.55 -7.45 -7.25
N ILE A 408 -4.76 -6.43 -6.89
CA ILE A 408 -5.06 -5.05 -7.28
C ILE A 408 -4.78 -4.91 -8.78
N VAL A 409 -5.83 -4.62 -9.55
CA VAL A 409 -5.74 -4.52 -11.02
C VAL A 409 -5.72 -3.08 -11.52
N ALA A 410 -6.10 -2.10 -10.69
CA ALA A 410 -5.93 -0.68 -10.97
C ALA A 410 -5.92 0.12 -9.66
N LEU A 411 -5.17 1.23 -9.61
CA LEU A 411 -5.11 2.13 -8.46
C LEU A 411 -4.74 3.55 -8.87
N MET A 412 -5.48 4.53 -8.36
CA MET A 412 -5.13 5.94 -8.36
C MET A 412 -5.11 6.48 -6.93
N GLY A 413 -4.01 7.11 -6.54
CA GLY A 413 -3.84 7.69 -5.19
C GLY A 413 -4.24 9.16 -5.10
N SER A 414 -4.31 9.87 -6.23
CA SER A 414 -4.77 11.27 -6.30
C SER A 414 -5.48 11.52 -7.63
N ARG A 415 -6.07 12.70 -7.77
CA ARG A 415 -6.71 13.15 -9.01
C ARG A 415 -5.79 13.17 -10.23
N ASP A 416 -4.52 13.48 -10.01
CA ASP A 416 -3.44 13.54 -10.98
C ASP A 416 -2.11 13.53 -10.23
N PHE A 417 -1.19 12.65 -10.62
CA PHE A 417 0.13 12.53 -9.98
C PHE A 417 0.97 13.80 -10.06
N ASN A 418 0.82 14.57 -11.13
CA ASN A 418 1.56 15.83 -11.34
C ASN A 418 0.83 17.05 -10.77
N TYR A 419 -0.28 16.86 -10.04
CA TYR A 419 -0.98 17.98 -9.43
C TYR A 419 -0.12 18.63 -8.34
N GLU A 420 0.08 19.94 -8.43
CA GLU A 420 0.93 20.68 -7.50
C GLU A 420 0.42 20.59 -6.05
N GLY A 421 1.33 20.30 -5.14
CA GLY A 421 1.09 20.26 -3.70
C GLY A 421 0.82 18.85 -3.16
N PHE A 422 -0.10 18.08 -3.75
CA PHE A 422 -0.49 16.77 -3.21
C PHE A 422 -0.63 15.66 -4.25
N GLY A 423 -0.30 15.92 -5.51
CA GLY A 423 -0.48 14.93 -6.58
C GLY A 423 0.26 13.62 -6.35
N GLN A 424 1.42 13.67 -5.70
CA GLN A 424 2.23 12.49 -5.39
C GLN A 424 1.79 11.74 -4.13
N ASP A 425 0.90 12.32 -3.33
CA ASP A 425 0.36 11.65 -2.14
C ASP A 425 -0.61 10.53 -2.56
N ASN A 426 -0.47 9.36 -1.94
CA ASN A 426 -1.33 8.23 -2.21
C ASN A 426 -2.46 8.14 -1.19
N ALA A 427 -3.61 8.75 -1.49
CA ALA A 427 -4.77 8.69 -0.61
C ALA A 427 -5.42 7.28 -0.53
N ALA A 428 -5.08 6.36 -1.44
CA ALA A 428 -5.56 4.98 -1.36
C ALA A 428 -4.90 4.18 -0.22
N THR A 429 -3.71 4.62 0.23
CA THR A 429 -2.98 4.06 1.38
C THR A 429 -2.93 5.03 2.57
N ALA A 430 -3.68 6.13 2.52
CA ALA A 430 -3.80 7.06 3.62
C ALA A 430 -4.89 6.60 4.61
N TYR A 431 -4.65 6.89 5.90
CA TYR A 431 -5.56 6.54 6.99
C TYR A 431 -6.71 7.55 7.08
N ILE A 432 -7.84 7.28 6.40
CA ILE A 432 -8.98 8.20 6.25
C ILE A 432 -10.24 7.55 6.83
N GLN A 433 -11.09 8.35 7.48
CA GLN A 433 -12.36 7.86 8.04
C GLN A 433 -13.33 7.42 6.94
N PRO A 434 -13.80 6.16 6.95
CA PRO A 434 -14.67 5.60 5.91
C PRO A 434 -16.14 6.02 6.08
N GLY A 435 -16.51 6.55 7.23
CA GLY A 435 -17.90 6.83 7.55
C GLY A 435 -18.78 5.58 7.35
N SER A 436 -19.96 5.78 6.87
CA SER A 436 -20.97 4.71 6.70
C SER A 436 -20.57 3.56 5.76
N SER A 437 -19.46 3.65 5.04
CA SER A 437 -19.01 2.52 4.20
C SER A 437 -18.55 1.30 5.01
N VAL A 438 -18.28 1.46 6.31
CA VAL A 438 -17.95 0.32 7.19
C VAL A 438 -19.16 -0.52 7.59
N LYS A 439 -20.37 0.04 7.53
CA LYS A 439 -21.60 -0.61 8.04
C LYS A 439 -21.85 -2.02 7.50
N PRO A 440 -21.66 -2.35 6.21
CA PRO A 440 -21.82 -3.73 5.74
C PRO A 440 -20.99 -4.73 6.52
N LEU A 441 -19.75 -4.35 6.90
CA LEU A 441 -18.84 -5.19 7.67
C LEU A 441 -19.31 -5.35 9.13
N VAL A 442 -19.95 -4.33 9.70
CA VAL A 442 -20.58 -4.42 11.03
C VAL A 442 -21.78 -5.36 11.00
N TYR A 443 -22.61 -5.27 9.97
CA TYR A 443 -23.79 -6.15 9.85
C TYR A 443 -23.41 -7.58 9.50
N SER A 444 -22.29 -7.83 8.83
CA SER A 444 -21.84 -9.19 8.57
C SER A 444 -21.57 -9.95 9.87
N GLU A 445 -20.98 -9.31 10.88
CA GLU A 445 -20.82 -9.89 12.22
C GLU A 445 -22.17 -10.08 12.92
N LEU A 446 -23.12 -9.17 12.75
CA LEU A 446 -24.46 -9.35 13.33
C LEU A 446 -25.18 -10.57 12.79
N PHE A 447 -25.00 -10.89 11.50
CA PHE A 447 -25.66 -12.03 10.85
C PHE A 447 -24.97 -13.37 11.12
N GLU A 448 -23.80 -13.40 11.73
CA GLU A 448 -23.18 -14.64 12.22
C GLU A 448 -24.07 -15.34 13.25
N GLN A 449 -23.95 -16.67 13.33
CA GLN A 449 -24.67 -17.46 14.32
C GLN A 449 -24.30 -17.03 15.75
N LYS A 450 -25.31 -16.64 16.52
CA LYS A 450 -25.13 -16.23 17.89
C LYS A 450 -25.15 -17.43 18.84
N PRO A 451 -24.56 -17.32 20.05
CA PRO A 451 -24.61 -18.36 21.06
C PRO A 451 -26.03 -18.79 21.39
N THR A 452 -26.17 -20.03 21.85
CA THR A 452 -27.50 -20.60 22.24
C THR A 452 -28.19 -19.68 23.22
N GLY A 453 -29.46 -19.34 22.93
CA GLY A 453 -30.27 -18.43 23.74
C GLY A 453 -30.20 -16.96 23.36
N ALA A 454 -29.24 -16.54 22.52
CA ALA A 454 -29.21 -15.20 21.96
C ALA A 454 -29.99 -15.14 20.62
N PRO A 455 -30.61 -13.99 20.28
CA PRO A 455 -31.36 -13.86 19.02
C PRO A 455 -30.41 -13.83 17.83
N ASN A 456 -30.79 -14.51 16.76
CA ASN A 456 -30.15 -14.43 15.45
C ASN A 456 -30.92 -13.46 14.55
N TYR A 457 -30.21 -12.90 13.57
CA TYR A 457 -30.71 -11.81 12.74
C TYR A 457 -30.65 -12.14 11.28
N GLY A 458 -31.52 -11.51 10.50
CA GLY A 458 -31.56 -11.53 9.03
C GLY A 458 -32.04 -10.18 8.51
N SER A 459 -32.24 -10.07 7.20
CA SER A 459 -32.56 -8.80 6.56
C SER A 459 -33.87 -8.17 7.05
N GLY A 460 -34.88 -8.99 7.36
CA GLY A 460 -36.18 -8.57 7.86
C GLY A 460 -36.24 -8.36 9.38
N SER A 461 -35.18 -8.70 10.13
CA SER A 461 -35.11 -8.43 11.57
C SER A 461 -35.12 -6.92 11.83
N VAL A 462 -35.64 -6.52 13.01
CA VAL A 462 -35.73 -5.11 13.40
C VAL A 462 -34.70 -4.77 14.46
N LEU A 463 -33.99 -3.67 14.24
CA LEU A 463 -33.27 -2.93 15.27
C LEU A 463 -33.89 -1.53 15.29
N VAL A 464 -34.68 -1.24 16.31
CA VAL A 464 -35.51 -0.01 16.38
C VAL A 464 -34.62 1.23 16.25
N ASP A 465 -34.97 2.09 15.30
CA ASP A 465 -34.28 3.36 15.04
C ASP A 465 -34.87 4.47 15.92
N GLU A 466 -34.30 4.63 17.10
CA GLU A 466 -34.73 5.53 18.17
C GLU A 466 -33.54 6.14 18.90
N PRO A 467 -33.69 7.24 19.66
CA PRO A 467 -32.58 7.81 20.44
C PRO A 467 -31.95 6.79 21.40
N ILE A 468 -30.62 6.72 21.41
CA ILE A 468 -29.83 5.82 22.28
C ILE A 468 -28.72 6.55 23.05
N ASP A 469 -28.96 7.83 23.39
CA ASP A 469 -27.96 8.73 23.98
C ASP A 469 -27.31 8.17 25.23
N LYS A 470 -28.09 7.48 26.09
CA LYS A 470 -27.61 6.85 27.32
C LYS A 470 -26.64 5.70 27.09
N ILE A 471 -26.73 5.04 25.93
CA ILE A 471 -25.92 3.89 25.56
C ILE A 471 -24.70 4.33 24.76
N TYR A 472 -24.91 5.29 23.84
CA TYR A 472 -23.86 5.82 22.99
C TYR A 472 -22.96 6.84 23.71
N GLY A 473 -23.49 7.49 24.76
CA GLY A 473 -22.77 8.51 25.52
C GLY A 473 -22.82 9.92 24.93
N ALA A 474 -23.52 10.10 23.81
CA ALA A 474 -23.72 11.37 23.13
C ALA A 474 -25.01 11.32 22.30
N ASN A 475 -25.49 12.49 21.83
CA ASN A 475 -26.65 12.56 20.94
C ASN A 475 -26.30 12.00 19.55
N LEU A 476 -26.68 10.73 19.32
CA LEU A 476 -26.48 10.06 18.03
C LEU A 476 -27.67 10.36 17.10
N GLN A 477 -27.40 11.01 15.99
CA GLN A 477 -28.39 11.30 14.96
C GLN A 477 -28.14 10.51 13.67
N ASN A 478 -29.20 10.23 12.95
CA ASN A 478 -29.14 9.78 11.56
C ASN A 478 -28.84 11.00 10.65
N ALA A 479 -28.38 10.75 9.44
CA ALA A 479 -28.02 11.80 8.48
C ALA A 479 -29.17 12.76 8.16
N ASP A 480 -30.43 12.28 8.14
CA ASP A 480 -31.65 13.07 7.95
C ASP A 480 -32.20 13.70 9.25
N ARG A 481 -31.48 13.53 10.37
CA ARG A 481 -31.87 13.99 11.71
C ARG A 481 -33.25 13.48 12.17
N THR A 482 -33.72 12.37 11.63
CA THR A 482 -34.98 11.71 11.98
C THR A 482 -34.75 10.31 12.52
N TYR A 483 -35.70 9.80 13.28
CA TYR A 483 -35.80 8.43 13.71
C TYR A 483 -37.05 7.78 13.06
N LYS A 484 -36.89 6.53 12.56
CA LYS A 484 -37.93 5.85 11.80
C LYS A 484 -38.66 4.77 12.61
N GLY A 485 -38.28 4.57 13.90
CA GLY A 485 -38.89 3.55 14.73
C GLY A 485 -38.60 2.13 14.19
N ASN A 486 -39.64 1.37 13.97
CA ASN A 486 -39.56 -0.01 13.49
C ASN A 486 -39.15 -0.08 12.02
N VAL A 487 -37.87 -0.27 11.78
CA VAL A 487 -37.32 -0.48 10.42
C VAL A 487 -36.59 -1.81 10.35
N THR A 488 -36.74 -2.51 9.23
CA THR A 488 -35.97 -3.73 9.00
C THR A 488 -34.49 -3.42 8.83
N ILE A 489 -33.62 -4.39 9.11
CA ILE A 489 -32.19 -4.27 8.88
C ILE A 489 -31.92 -3.98 7.39
N ARG A 490 -32.69 -4.59 6.47
CA ARG A 490 -32.64 -4.28 5.04
C ARG A 490 -32.77 -2.77 4.79
N THR A 491 -33.82 -2.16 5.30
CA THR A 491 -34.05 -0.73 5.15
C THR A 491 -32.97 0.08 5.84
N SER A 492 -32.58 -0.30 7.06
CA SER A 492 -31.54 0.38 7.86
C SER A 492 -30.18 0.42 7.18
N LEU A 493 -29.68 -0.71 6.67
CA LEU A 493 -28.41 -0.80 5.98
C LEU A 493 -28.45 -0.12 4.61
N ALA A 494 -29.52 -0.38 3.82
CA ALA A 494 -29.68 0.18 2.49
C ALA A 494 -29.81 1.69 2.49
N THR A 495 -30.50 2.29 3.49
CA THR A 495 -30.64 3.73 3.68
C THR A 495 -29.59 4.34 4.63
N SER A 496 -28.65 3.51 5.06
CA SER A 496 -27.46 3.96 5.83
C SER A 496 -27.78 4.56 7.21
N ARG A 497 -28.83 4.07 7.93
CA ARG A 497 -29.16 4.56 9.29
C ARG A 497 -28.00 4.38 10.26
N ASN A 498 -27.76 5.36 11.14
CA ASN A 498 -26.68 5.30 12.13
C ASN A 498 -27.05 4.47 13.37
N VAL A 499 -28.21 4.74 13.93
CA VAL A 499 -28.64 4.12 15.18
C VAL A 499 -28.73 2.59 15.08
N PRO A 500 -29.36 1.99 14.06
CA PRO A 500 -29.38 0.54 13.93
C PRO A 500 -27.97 -0.08 13.73
N ALA A 501 -27.05 0.61 13.07
CA ALA A 501 -25.67 0.14 12.91
C ALA A 501 -24.92 0.13 14.24
N VAL A 502 -25.08 1.15 15.07
CA VAL A 502 -24.52 1.19 16.44
C VAL A 502 -25.14 0.09 17.32
N LYS A 503 -26.48 -0.13 17.22
CA LYS A 503 -27.14 -1.24 17.91
C LYS A 503 -26.62 -2.61 17.45
N ALA A 504 -26.37 -2.78 16.15
CA ALA A 504 -25.77 -4.01 15.59
C ALA A 504 -24.40 -4.31 16.22
N MET A 505 -23.52 -3.32 16.32
CA MET A 505 -22.21 -3.46 16.97
C MET A 505 -22.35 -3.69 18.49
N PHE A 506 -23.30 -3.04 19.15
CA PHE A 506 -23.54 -3.23 20.58
C PHE A 506 -23.96 -4.67 20.88
N VAL A 507 -24.88 -5.24 20.08
CA VAL A 507 -25.38 -6.61 20.19
C VAL A 507 -24.27 -7.63 19.92
N SER A 508 -23.46 -7.40 18.88
CA SER A 508 -22.38 -8.30 18.49
C SER A 508 -21.12 -8.16 19.36
N GLY A 509 -21.01 -7.05 20.10
CA GLY A 509 -19.81 -6.65 20.82
C GLY A 509 -18.85 -5.84 19.95
N VAL A 510 -18.24 -4.78 20.54
CA VAL A 510 -17.32 -3.89 19.80
C VAL A 510 -16.09 -4.66 19.33
N GLN A 511 -15.40 -5.34 20.24
CA GLN A 511 -14.16 -6.01 19.88
C GLN A 511 -14.35 -7.18 18.90
N PRO A 512 -15.32 -8.10 19.07
CA PRO A 512 -15.60 -9.12 18.07
C PRO A 512 -15.88 -8.54 16.68
N THR A 513 -16.67 -7.46 16.61
CA THR A 513 -16.98 -6.80 15.33
C THR A 513 -15.72 -6.21 14.69
N LEU A 514 -14.85 -5.53 15.45
CA LEU A 514 -13.58 -4.98 14.94
C LEU A 514 -12.63 -6.10 14.47
N ASP A 515 -12.57 -7.20 15.20
CA ASP A 515 -11.73 -8.35 14.83
C ASP A 515 -12.21 -8.99 13.53
N THR A 516 -13.53 -9.13 13.36
CA THR A 516 -14.12 -9.63 12.11
C THR A 516 -13.83 -8.69 10.94
N ILE A 517 -14.00 -7.38 11.10
CA ILE A 517 -13.70 -6.37 10.07
C ILE A 517 -12.23 -6.49 9.63
N ARG A 518 -11.31 -6.63 10.56
CA ARG A 518 -9.86 -6.78 10.26
C ARG A 518 -9.56 -8.12 9.58
N LYS A 519 -10.16 -9.21 10.04
CA LYS A 519 -10.03 -10.55 9.41
C LYS A 519 -10.58 -10.58 7.99
N MET A 520 -11.58 -9.77 7.69
CA MET A 520 -12.10 -9.63 6.33
C MET A 520 -11.14 -8.90 5.38
N GLY A 521 -10.12 -8.21 5.90
CA GLY A 521 -9.11 -7.52 5.11
C GLY A 521 -8.95 -6.03 5.41
N ALA A 522 -9.85 -5.39 6.18
CA ALA A 522 -9.67 -4.00 6.61
C ALA A 522 -8.72 -3.92 7.82
N THR A 523 -7.47 -4.38 7.61
CA THR A 523 -6.47 -4.57 8.68
C THR A 523 -6.10 -3.29 9.39
N SER A 524 -6.07 -2.18 8.66
CA SER A 524 -5.78 -0.84 9.18
C SER A 524 -6.95 -0.21 9.96
N TYR A 525 -8.17 -0.78 9.90
CA TYR A 525 -9.33 -0.16 10.56
C TYR A 525 -9.18 -0.07 12.07
N CYS A 526 -9.30 1.13 12.62
CA CYS A 526 -9.11 1.44 14.04
C CYS A 526 -7.76 0.96 14.61
N SER A 527 -6.67 1.06 13.83
CA SER A 527 -5.35 0.53 14.21
C SER A 527 -4.34 1.58 14.64
N VAL A 528 -4.60 2.87 14.44
CA VAL A 528 -3.62 3.94 14.64
C VAL A 528 -3.99 4.82 15.85
N GLY A 529 -3.02 5.12 16.69
CA GLY A 529 -3.16 6.09 17.78
C GLY A 529 -4.33 5.79 18.73
N ASN A 530 -5.13 6.82 19.01
CA ASN A 530 -6.30 6.74 19.91
C ASN A 530 -7.45 5.91 19.33
N ASP A 531 -7.48 5.69 18.01
CA ASP A 531 -8.49 4.86 17.37
C ASP A 531 -8.43 3.40 17.83
N ARG A 532 -7.29 2.94 18.38
CA ARG A 532 -7.15 1.60 18.97
C ARG A 532 -8.09 1.34 20.14
N THR A 533 -8.58 2.40 20.78
CA THR A 533 -9.55 2.35 21.88
C THR A 533 -10.97 2.68 21.42
N ALA A 534 -11.23 2.58 20.10
CA ALA A 534 -12.52 2.88 19.54
C ALA A 534 -13.64 2.08 20.18
N GLN A 535 -14.75 2.76 20.40
CA GLN A 535 -15.98 2.24 20.97
C GLN A 535 -17.07 2.19 19.88
N LEU A 536 -18.31 2.34 20.28
CA LEU A 536 -19.47 2.25 19.39
C LEU A 536 -19.46 3.22 18.18
N ALA A 537 -18.67 4.32 18.24
CA ALA A 537 -18.50 5.20 17.09
C ALA A 537 -17.85 4.52 15.88
N SER A 538 -17.10 3.45 16.11
CA SER A 538 -16.53 2.64 15.01
C SER A 538 -17.61 1.95 14.15
N ALA A 539 -18.82 1.73 14.67
CA ALA A 539 -19.93 1.19 13.88
C ALA A 539 -20.36 2.07 12.70
N ILE A 540 -20.03 3.35 12.76
CA ILE A 540 -20.40 4.35 11.75
C ILE A 540 -19.18 5.00 11.06
N GLY A 541 -17.99 4.38 11.26
CA GLY A 541 -16.74 4.81 10.61
C GLY A 541 -16.05 5.97 11.30
N GLY A 542 -16.11 6.03 12.64
CA GLY A 542 -15.44 7.04 13.45
C GLY A 542 -13.91 6.94 13.45
N CYS A 543 -13.34 5.77 13.10
CA CYS A 543 -11.90 5.55 12.94
C CYS A 543 -11.48 5.64 11.47
N GLY A 544 -10.16 5.79 11.24
CA GLY A 544 -9.59 5.69 9.90
C GLY A 544 -9.39 4.26 9.40
N VAL A 545 -9.22 4.14 8.09
CA VAL A 545 -8.85 2.92 7.35
C VAL A 545 -8.15 3.31 6.06
N GLU A 546 -7.26 2.47 5.56
CA GLU A 546 -6.71 2.60 4.20
C GLU A 546 -7.74 2.10 3.19
N GLN A 547 -7.86 2.80 2.05
CA GLN A 547 -8.84 2.42 1.01
C GLN A 547 -8.57 1.01 0.47
N VAL A 548 -7.31 0.68 0.22
CA VAL A 548 -6.90 -0.64 -0.28
C VAL A 548 -7.39 -1.75 0.65
N ASP A 549 -7.28 -1.57 1.95
CA ASP A 549 -7.73 -2.52 2.97
C ASP A 549 -9.25 -2.65 3.01
N LEU A 550 -9.95 -1.52 2.92
CA LEU A 550 -11.41 -1.53 2.88
C LEU A 550 -11.93 -2.23 1.63
N VAL A 551 -11.28 -2.05 0.47
CA VAL A 551 -11.59 -2.76 -0.77
C VAL A 551 -11.43 -4.26 -0.59
N ASN A 552 -10.34 -4.73 0.04
CA ASN A 552 -10.14 -6.16 0.30
C ASN A 552 -11.22 -6.76 1.24
N ALA A 553 -11.66 -5.99 2.24
CA ALA A 553 -12.76 -6.42 3.10
C ALA A 553 -14.08 -6.58 2.33
N TYR A 554 -14.34 -5.69 1.39
CA TYR A 554 -15.50 -5.83 0.49
C TYR A 554 -15.33 -6.98 -0.52
N ALA A 555 -14.10 -7.24 -0.99
CA ALA A 555 -13.81 -8.40 -1.81
C ALA A 555 -14.04 -9.71 -1.04
N SER A 556 -13.85 -9.71 0.28
CA SER A 556 -14.23 -10.86 1.13
C SER A 556 -15.75 -11.10 1.14
N LEU A 557 -16.57 -10.03 1.11
CA LEU A 557 -18.02 -10.18 0.90
C LEU A 557 -18.35 -10.74 -0.49
N ALA A 558 -17.65 -10.24 -1.54
CA ALA A 558 -17.83 -10.75 -2.90
C ALA A 558 -17.52 -12.23 -3.03
N ARG A 559 -16.57 -12.75 -2.25
CA ARG A 559 -16.16 -14.14 -2.13
C ARG A 559 -17.03 -14.97 -1.17
N GLY A 560 -18.18 -14.45 -0.74
CA GLY A 560 -19.05 -15.15 0.20
C GLY A 560 -18.45 -15.36 1.58
N GLY A 561 -17.68 -14.40 2.09
CA GLY A 561 -17.09 -14.45 3.42
C GLY A 561 -15.69 -15.06 3.49
N VAL A 562 -15.04 -15.25 2.36
CA VAL A 562 -13.68 -15.81 2.28
C VAL A 562 -12.66 -14.67 2.08
N TYR A 563 -11.75 -14.53 3.00
CA TYR A 563 -10.59 -13.62 2.90
C TYR A 563 -9.49 -14.24 2.03
N LYS A 564 -8.91 -13.45 1.14
CA LYS A 564 -7.67 -13.73 0.44
C LYS A 564 -6.69 -12.58 0.67
N PRO A 565 -5.37 -12.85 0.82
CA PRO A 565 -4.36 -11.80 0.88
C PRO A 565 -4.39 -10.95 -0.39
N GLN A 566 -4.39 -9.64 -0.22
CA GLN A 566 -4.26 -8.72 -1.34
C GLN A 566 -2.85 -8.80 -1.94
N SER A 567 -2.72 -8.69 -3.25
CA SER A 567 -1.43 -8.71 -3.94
C SER A 567 -1.35 -7.62 -5.01
N SER A 568 -0.16 -7.03 -5.13
CA SER A 568 0.19 -6.07 -6.17
C SER A 568 1.29 -6.59 -7.11
N VAL A 569 1.87 -7.78 -6.82
CA VAL A 569 3.02 -8.35 -7.52
C VAL A 569 2.73 -9.78 -7.94
N ILE A 570 3.01 -10.10 -9.21
CA ILE A 570 2.95 -11.47 -9.74
C ILE A 570 4.31 -12.16 -9.59
N GLU A 571 5.40 -11.50 -10.01
CA GLU A 571 6.74 -12.09 -9.97
C GLU A 571 7.80 -11.01 -9.83
N VAL A 572 8.85 -11.29 -9.07
CA VAL A 572 10.05 -10.47 -8.99
C VAL A 572 11.25 -11.36 -9.29
N MET A 573 12.04 -10.97 -10.27
CA MET A 573 13.31 -11.59 -10.60
C MET A 573 14.45 -10.59 -10.37
N ASN A 574 15.61 -11.10 -9.99
CA ASN A 574 16.84 -10.31 -9.99
C ASN A 574 17.49 -10.29 -11.38
N SER A 575 18.55 -9.53 -11.53
CA SER A 575 19.32 -9.40 -12.77
C SER A 575 19.99 -10.71 -13.25
N SER A 576 20.04 -11.75 -12.41
CA SER A 576 20.49 -13.12 -12.78
C SER A 576 19.30 -14.01 -13.21
N ASN A 577 18.10 -13.48 -13.37
CA ASN A 577 16.83 -14.21 -13.61
C ASN A 577 16.46 -15.20 -12.49
N GLU A 578 16.98 -15.00 -11.27
CA GLU A 578 16.57 -15.75 -10.12
C GLU A 578 15.25 -15.17 -9.59
N VAL A 579 14.26 -16.04 -9.35
CA VAL A 579 12.95 -15.63 -8.83
C VAL A 579 13.05 -15.35 -7.33
N LEU A 580 12.88 -14.09 -6.93
CA LEU A 580 12.89 -13.65 -5.54
C LEU A 580 11.52 -13.74 -4.88
N LYS A 581 10.47 -13.49 -5.66
CA LYS A 581 9.08 -13.57 -5.23
C LYS A 581 8.20 -14.03 -6.37
N LYS A 582 7.23 -14.89 -6.07
CA LYS A 582 6.21 -15.33 -7.03
C LYS A 582 4.87 -15.45 -6.34
N TRP A 583 3.85 -14.83 -6.92
CA TRP A 583 2.48 -14.96 -6.48
C TRP A 583 1.97 -16.37 -6.79
N ALA A 584 1.20 -16.92 -5.86
CA ALA A 584 0.44 -18.13 -6.08
C ALA A 584 -1.00 -17.89 -5.59
N ASP A 585 -1.96 -18.36 -6.33
CA ASP A 585 -3.34 -18.35 -5.83
C ASP A 585 -3.45 -19.27 -4.62
N VAL A 586 -3.97 -18.70 -3.54
CA VAL A 586 -4.16 -19.45 -2.28
C VAL A 586 -5.63 -19.72 -2.06
N GLU A 587 -5.93 -20.88 -1.50
CA GLU A 587 -7.25 -21.14 -0.94
C GLU A 587 -7.47 -20.14 0.19
N GLY A 588 -8.52 -19.30 0.07
CA GLY A 588 -8.76 -18.24 1.05
C GLY A 588 -9.21 -18.81 2.41
N THR A 589 -9.21 -17.97 3.42
CA THR A 589 -9.67 -18.31 4.77
C THR A 589 -11.10 -17.84 4.96
N LYS A 590 -12.01 -18.77 5.34
CA LYS A 590 -13.36 -18.41 5.75
C LYS A 590 -13.29 -17.56 7.02
N VAL A 591 -13.75 -16.31 6.95
CA VAL A 591 -13.72 -15.34 8.05
C VAL A 591 -15.10 -14.96 8.56
N ILE A 592 -16.11 -15.07 7.70
CA ILE A 592 -17.54 -15.03 8.06
C ILE A 592 -18.28 -16.14 7.33
N ASP A 593 -19.45 -16.51 7.83
CA ASP A 593 -20.25 -17.54 7.17
C ASP A 593 -20.80 -17.04 5.83
N PRO A 594 -20.81 -17.88 4.77
CA PRO A 594 -21.34 -17.50 3.47
C PRO A 594 -22.79 -17.00 3.52
N GLN A 595 -23.61 -17.52 4.43
CA GLN A 595 -24.99 -17.08 4.59
C GLN A 595 -25.05 -15.66 5.18
N ALA A 596 -24.19 -15.32 6.16
CA ALA A 596 -24.07 -13.97 6.71
C ALA A 596 -23.60 -12.97 5.64
N ALA A 597 -22.55 -13.33 4.87
CA ALA A 597 -22.08 -12.54 3.73
C ALA A 597 -23.16 -12.33 2.67
N TYR A 598 -23.93 -13.38 2.37
CA TYR A 598 -25.00 -13.30 1.38
C TYR A 598 -26.14 -12.38 1.83
N VAL A 599 -26.55 -12.40 3.10
CA VAL A 599 -27.59 -11.49 3.61
C VAL A 599 -27.17 -10.02 3.41
N VAL A 600 -25.90 -9.69 3.70
CA VAL A 600 -25.35 -8.33 3.43
C VAL A 600 -25.40 -8.00 1.93
N THR A 601 -24.95 -8.92 1.10
CA THR A 601 -24.88 -8.75 -0.36
C THR A 601 -26.26 -8.56 -0.96
N ASP A 602 -27.23 -9.38 -0.55
CA ASP A 602 -28.63 -9.28 -0.99
C ASP A 602 -29.25 -7.91 -0.66
N ILE A 603 -29.01 -7.39 0.55
CA ILE A 603 -29.45 -6.04 0.93
C ILE A 603 -28.81 -4.95 0.05
N LEU A 604 -27.50 -5.07 -0.24
CA LEU A 604 -26.76 -4.06 -0.99
C LEU A 604 -27.04 -4.10 -2.50
N THR A 605 -27.52 -5.22 -3.03
CA THR A 605 -27.98 -5.34 -4.41
C THR A 605 -29.42 -4.81 -4.62
N ASP A 606 -30.19 -4.67 -3.53
CA ASP A 606 -31.61 -4.23 -3.59
C ASP A 606 -31.72 -2.74 -3.89
N LYS A 607 -32.02 -2.40 -5.15
CA LYS A 607 -32.22 -1.04 -5.63
C LYS A 607 -33.42 -0.35 -4.96
N ASN A 608 -34.46 -1.10 -4.65
CA ASN A 608 -35.69 -0.57 -4.06
C ASN A 608 -35.49 -0.19 -2.59
N ALA A 609 -34.77 -1.00 -1.84
CA ALA A 609 -34.50 -0.72 -0.43
C ALA A 609 -33.74 0.60 -0.20
N SER A 610 -32.93 1.04 -1.17
CA SER A 610 -32.16 2.30 -1.11
C SER A 610 -32.70 3.41 -2.01
N ALA A 611 -33.91 3.27 -2.57
CA ALA A 611 -34.44 4.24 -3.54
C ALA A 611 -34.53 5.67 -2.98
N SER A 612 -34.73 5.85 -1.67
CA SER A 612 -34.74 7.15 -1.01
C SER A 612 -33.40 7.89 -1.04
N LEU A 613 -32.28 7.21 -1.25
CA LEU A 613 -30.95 7.82 -1.42
C LEU A 613 -30.65 8.25 -2.88
N GLY A 614 -31.62 8.02 -3.79
CA GLY A 614 -31.48 8.29 -5.20
C GLY A 614 -30.95 7.10 -6.00
N ARG A 615 -30.75 7.32 -7.30
CA ARG A 615 -30.31 6.32 -8.26
C ARG A 615 -28.78 6.33 -8.36
N PHE A 616 -28.17 5.15 -8.32
CA PHE A 616 -26.74 4.99 -8.44
C PHE A 616 -26.37 4.32 -9.77
N ALA A 617 -25.61 5.00 -10.63
CA ALA A 617 -25.13 4.45 -11.90
C ALA A 617 -24.37 3.12 -11.69
N ALA A 618 -23.61 3.01 -10.61
CA ALA A 618 -22.89 1.78 -10.25
C ALA A 618 -23.77 0.54 -10.04
N ARG A 619 -25.06 0.70 -9.82
CA ARG A 619 -26.05 -0.39 -9.72
C ARG A 619 -26.80 -0.66 -11.03
N ASP A 620 -26.66 0.24 -11.99
CA ASP A 620 -27.42 0.18 -13.24
C ASP A 620 -26.56 -0.26 -14.44
N ILE A 621 -25.46 -0.96 -14.18
CA ILE A 621 -24.58 -1.50 -15.23
C ILE A 621 -25.27 -2.68 -15.91
N PRO A 622 -25.57 -2.61 -17.21
CA PRO A 622 -26.30 -3.68 -17.92
C PRO A 622 -25.53 -5.00 -17.89
N GLY A 623 -26.18 -6.06 -17.41
CA GLY A 623 -25.62 -7.41 -17.32
C GLY A 623 -24.67 -7.66 -16.13
N VAL A 624 -24.35 -6.64 -15.33
CA VAL A 624 -23.50 -6.75 -14.14
C VAL A 624 -24.32 -6.52 -12.89
N GLN A 625 -24.39 -7.49 -11.99
CA GLN A 625 -24.96 -7.30 -10.66
C GLN A 625 -23.93 -6.74 -9.70
N THR A 626 -24.24 -5.62 -9.08
CA THR A 626 -23.35 -5.00 -8.11
C THR A 626 -24.02 -4.76 -6.77
N ALA A 627 -23.29 -5.04 -5.69
CA ALA A 627 -23.65 -4.66 -4.34
C ALA A 627 -22.91 -3.37 -3.98
N THR A 628 -23.64 -2.31 -3.56
CA THR A 628 -23.08 -0.96 -3.47
C THR A 628 -23.41 -0.29 -2.15
N LYS A 629 -22.42 0.40 -1.55
CA LYS A 629 -22.57 1.15 -0.31
C LYS A 629 -21.90 2.52 -0.40
N THR A 630 -22.62 3.52 0.03
CA THR A 630 -22.12 4.90 0.21
C THR A 630 -21.53 5.10 1.61
N GLY A 631 -20.53 5.95 1.72
CA GLY A 631 -19.95 6.39 2.98
C GLY A 631 -19.75 7.90 2.98
N THR A 632 -19.96 8.52 4.12
CA THR A 632 -19.67 9.94 4.34
C THR A 632 -19.09 10.05 5.74
N SER A 633 -17.89 10.63 5.86
CA SER A 633 -17.38 11.09 7.14
C SER A 633 -17.68 12.57 7.33
N ASP A 634 -17.70 13.04 8.55
CA ASP A 634 -18.00 14.44 8.86
C ASP A 634 -16.98 15.07 9.82
N LYS A 635 -16.99 16.41 9.85
CA LYS A 635 -16.27 17.22 10.83
C LYS A 635 -17.24 18.28 11.36
N GLY A 636 -17.66 18.11 12.61
CA GLY A 636 -18.63 19.00 13.22
C GLY A 636 -20.00 18.98 12.54
N GLY A 637 -20.44 17.81 12.05
CA GLY A 637 -21.72 17.62 11.37
C GLY A 637 -21.73 18.03 9.88
N ASN A 638 -20.59 18.44 9.32
CA ASN A 638 -20.43 18.77 7.90
C ASN A 638 -19.59 17.69 7.20
N ALA A 639 -20.04 17.26 6.04
CA ALA A 639 -19.34 16.24 5.26
C ALA A 639 -17.91 16.69 4.91
N LYS A 640 -16.92 15.80 5.03
CA LYS A 640 -15.53 16.03 4.61
C LYS A 640 -15.01 14.99 3.64
N ASP A 641 -15.43 13.73 3.73
CA ASP A 641 -15.05 12.64 2.83
C ASP A 641 -16.30 11.98 2.25
N LEU A 642 -16.27 11.67 0.98
CA LEU A 642 -17.28 10.90 0.28
C LEU A 642 -16.67 9.58 -0.17
N TRP A 643 -17.29 8.48 0.22
CA TRP A 643 -16.89 7.13 -0.13
C TRP A 643 -17.97 6.42 -0.91
N MET A 644 -17.57 5.64 -1.87
CA MET A 644 -18.44 4.69 -2.53
C MET A 644 -17.72 3.38 -2.77
N MET A 645 -18.30 2.31 -2.27
CA MET A 645 -17.82 0.94 -2.43
C MET A 645 -18.81 0.16 -3.29
N SER A 646 -18.30 -0.61 -4.22
CA SER A 646 -19.13 -1.49 -5.07
C SER A 646 -18.38 -2.78 -5.38
N TYR A 647 -19.08 -3.90 -5.39
CA TYR A 647 -18.52 -5.19 -5.77
C TYR A 647 -19.52 -6.01 -6.59
N SER A 648 -18.95 -6.80 -7.47
CA SER A 648 -19.59 -7.89 -8.20
C SER A 648 -18.92 -9.21 -7.81
N PRO A 649 -19.38 -10.38 -8.29
CA PRO A 649 -18.62 -11.62 -8.09
C PRO A 649 -17.19 -11.58 -8.64
N ALA A 650 -16.90 -10.74 -9.66
CA ALA A 650 -15.61 -10.70 -10.34
C ALA A 650 -14.69 -9.57 -9.88
N LEU A 651 -15.24 -8.40 -9.55
CA LEU A 651 -14.47 -7.19 -9.24
C LEU A 651 -15.02 -6.45 -8.03
N THR A 652 -14.12 -5.87 -7.24
CA THR A 652 -14.43 -4.96 -6.14
C THR A 652 -13.73 -3.62 -6.36
N MET A 653 -14.46 -2.52 -6.17
CA MET A 653 -13.94 -1.18 -6.38
C MET A 653 -14.36 -0.22 -5.26
N GLY A 654 -13.41 0.60 -4.81
CA GLY A 654 -13.64 1.71 -3.88
C GLY A 654 -13.25 3.04 -4.51
N VAL A 655 -14.03 4.08 -4.28
CA VAL A 655 -13.74 5.47 -4.65
C VAL A 655 -13.87 6.36 -3.42
N TRP A 656 -12.88 7.20 -3.21
CA TRP A 656 -12.89 8.29 -2.26
C TRP A 656 -12.78 9.64 -2.99
N LEU A 657 -13.54 10.64 -2.53
CA LEU A 657 -13.48 12.03 -2.97
C LEU A 657 -13.44 12.92 -1.72
N GLY A 658 -12.52 13.85 -1.64
CA GLY A 658 -12.34 14.69 -0.47
C GLY A 658 -11.23 15.73 -0.64
N ASN A 659 -10.74 16.25 0.48
CA ASN A 659 -9.68 17.25 0.53
C ASN A 659 -8.52 16.72 1.37
N PRO A 660 -7.25 16.78 0.89
CA PRO A 660 -6.08 16.33 1.65
C PRO A 660 -5.89 17.03 2.99
N ASP A 661 -6.26 18.31 3.07
CA ASP A 661 -6.20 19.15 4.27
C ASP A 661 -7.39 18.96 5.23
N THR A 662 -8.27 17.99 4.94
CA THR A 662 -9.51 17.73 5.71
C THR A 662 -10.50 18.90 5.77
N THR A 663 -10.44 19.83 4.81
CA THR A 663 -11.44 20.88 4.65
C THR A 663 -12.81 20.27 4.36
N ILE A 664 -13.85 20.81 5.01
CA ILE A 664 -15.23 20.34 4.81
C ILE A 664 -15.74 20.66 3.40
N LEU A 665 -16.62 19.79 2.91
CA LEU A 665 -17.25 19.94 1.60
C LEU A 665 -18.34 21.03 1.64
N LYS A 666 -18.52 21.73 0.53
CA LYS A 666 -19.57 22.77 0.37
C LYS A 666 -20.94 22.12 0.21
N LYS A 667 -21.03 21.12 -0.63
CA LYS A 667 -22.25 20.37 -0.95
C LYS A 667 -21.85 19.07 -1.63
N GLY A 668 -22.51 17.99 -1.32
CA GLY A 668 -22.22 16.74 -1.98
C GLY A 668 -22.90 15.56 -1.32
N THR A 669 -23.11 14.53 -2.10
CA THR A 669 -23.58 13.23 -1.64
C THR A 669 -22.55 12.18 -2.06
N SER A 670 -22.44 11.11 -1.31
CA SER A 670 -21.52 10.01 -1.60
C SER A 670 -21.79 9.31 -2.95
N SER A 671 -22.95 9.61 -3.57
CA SER A 671 -23.29 9.12 -4.92
C SER A 671 -22.43 9.71 -6.03
N LEU A 672 -21.67 10.78 -5.76
CA LEU A 672 -20.78 11.40 -6.75
C LEU A 672 -19.67 10.46 -7.25
N GLY A 673 -19.25 9.48 -6.46
CA GLY A 673 -18.33 8.43 -6.89
C GLY A 673 -18.94 7.37 -7.84
N SER A 674 -20.29 7.32 -7.92
CA SER A 674 -20.98 6.28 -8.68
C SER A 674 -20.70 6.24 -10.19
N PRO A 675 -20.62 7.37 -10.92
CA PRO A 675 -20.28 7.37 -12.34
C PRO A 675 -18.89 6.80 -12.63
N ILE A 676 -17.92 7.08 -11.77
CA ILE A 676 -16.55 6.54 -11.90
C ILE A 676 -16.60 5.02 -11.82
N ILE A 677 -17.24 4.48 -10.75
CA ILE A 677 -17.40 3.04 -10.55
C ILE A 677 -18.14 2.41 -11.74
N ALA A 678 -19.23 3.01 -12.19
CA ALA A 678 -20.01 2.46 -13.29
C ALA A 678 -19.18 2.29 -14.56
N LYS A 679 -18.47 3.33 -14.98
CA LYS A 679 -17.63 3.32 -16.20
C LYS A 679 -16.51 2.28 -16.11
N VAL A 680 -15.79 2.26 -14.99
CA VAL A 680 -14.66 1.36 -14.81
C VAL A 680 -15.13 -0.10 -14.72
N MET A 681 -16.14 -0.40 -13.89
CA MET A 681 -16.66 -1.76 -13.75
C MET A 681 -17.32 -2.26 -15.05
N GLU A 682 -18.07 -1.41 -15.77
CA GLU A 682 -18.63 -1.78 -17.05
C GLU A 682 -17.54 -2.19 -18.05
N PHE A 683 -16.53 -1.33 -18.21
CA PHE A 683 -15.41 -1.60 -19.10
C PHE A 683 -14.64 -2.86 -18.70
N ALA A 684 -14.28 -2.96 -17.42
CA ALA A 684 -13.51 -4.08 -16.93
C ALA A 684 -14.24 -5.42 -17.12
N HIS A 685 -15.57 -5.48 -16.85
CA HIS A 685 -16.35 -6.70 -17.08
C HIS A 685 -16.47 -7.03 -18.57
N LYS A 686 -16.91 -6.07 -19.39
CA LYS A 686 -17.28 -6.34 -20.79
C LYS A 686 -16.09 -6.40 -21.75
N GLU A 687 -15.12 -5.49 -21.56
CA GLU A 687 -14.00 -5.36 -22.51
C GLU A 687 -12.75 -6.12 -22.07
N VAL A 688 -12.63 -6.46 -20.78
CA VAL A 688 -11.46 -7.19 -20.27
C VAL A 688 -11.86 -8.60 -19.85
N TYR A 689 -12.66 -8.75 -18.78
CA TYR A 689 -12.94 -10.04 -18.15
C TYR A 689 -13.79 -10.97 -19.03
N ALA A 690 -14.76 -10.43 -19.79
CA ALA A 690 -15.53 -11.25 -20.71
C ALA A 690 -14.65 -11.82 -21.84
N LYS A 691 -13.70 -11.00 -22.39
CA LYS A 691 -12.77 -11.46 -23.42
C LYS A 691 -11.76 -12.48 -22.91
N GLU A 692 -11.44 -12.45 -21.62
CA GLU A 692 -10.55 -13.40 -20.94
C GLU A 692 -11.30 -14.63 -20.38
N GLY A 693 -12.62 -14.72 -20.54
CA GLY A 693 -13.44 -15.82 -20.03
C GLY A 693 -13.58 -15.83 -18.50
N LYS A 694 -13.25 -14.72 -17.83
CA LYS A 694 -13.33 -14.60 -16.37
C LYS A 694 -14.70 -14.16 -15.86
N TRP A 695 -15.53 -13.65 -16.74
CA TRP A 695 -16.88 -13.18 -16.44
C TRP A 695 -17.78 -13.28 -17.68
N LYS A 696 -19.05 -13.50 -17.47
CA LYS A 696 -20.10 -13.39 -18.50
C LYS A 696 -21.33 -12.64 -17.97
N SER A 697 -22.12 -12.06 -18.86
CA SER A 697 -23.36 -11.39 -18.47
C SER A 697 -24.30 -12.37 -17.77
N GLY A 698 -24.78 -11.99 -16.60
CA GLY A 698 -25.64 -12.85 -15.78
C GLY A 698 -24.88 -13.65 -14.70
N ASP A 699 -23.57 -13.49 -14.57
CA ASP A 699 -22.83 -14.02 -13.41
C ASP A 699 -23.21 -13.17 -12.19
N TRP A 700 -24.18 -13.64 -11.44
CA TRP A 700 -24.75 -12.99 -10.27
C TRP A 700 -24.36 -13.70 -8.99
N PHE A 701 -24.57 -13.04 -7.84
CA PHE A 701 -24.38 -13.65 -6.53
C PHE A 701 -25.37 -14.79 -6.32
N ILE A 702 -24.87 -15.92 -5.88
CA ILE A 702 -25.64 -17.14 -5.65
C ILE A 702 -25.90 -17.28 -4.15
N ALA A 703 -27.19 -17.49 -3.80
CA ALA A 703 -27.55 -17.78 -2.42
C ALA A 703 -26.93 -19.11 -1.99
N PRO A 704 -26.18 -19.15 -0.88
CA PRO A 704 -25.68 -20.41 -0.33
C PRO A 704 -26.83 -21.27 0.21
N ASP A 705 -26.58 -22.58 0.32
CA ASP A 705 -27.56 -23.51 0.89
C ASP A 705 -27.97 -23.10 2.31
N GLY A 706 -29.24 -23.33 2.65
CA GLY A 706 -29.78 -23.02 3.96
C GLY A 706 -30.35 -21.60 4.12
N ILE A 707 -30.19 -20.70 3.16
CA ILE A 707 -30.82 -19.37 3.19
C ILE A 707 -32.35 -19.54 3.21
N GLN A 708 -33.00 -18.98 4.22
CA GLN A 708 -34.45 -18.90 4.38
C GLN A 708 -34.95 -17.60 3.74
N LYS A 709 -36.16 -17.66 3.13
CA LYS A 709 -36.82 -16.49 2.52
C LYS A 709 -38.23 -16.31 3.10
N ASP A 710 -38.57 -15.04 3.40
CA ASP A 710 -39.89 -14.61 3.79
C ASP A 710 -40.24 -13.32 2.99
N GLY A 711 -40.98 -13.51 1.90
CA GLY A 711 -41.18 -12.45 0.90
C GLY A 711 -39.88 -12.04 0.24
N LYS A 712 -39.52 -10.74 0.37
CA LYS A 712 -38.24 -10.20 -0.11
C LYS A 712 -37.07 -10.33 0.88
N GLU A 713 -37.38 -10.72 2.12
CA GLU A 713 -36.42 -10.81 3.18
C GLU A 713 -35.69 -12.16 3.16
N VAL A 714 -34.40 -12.12 3.48
CA VAL A 714 -33.51 -13.29 3.52
C VAL A 714 -32.89 -13.44 4.90
N TYR A 715 -32.72 -14.70 5.31
CA TYR A 715 -32.27 -15.05 6.65
C TYR A 715 -31.30 -16.23 6.57
N PRO A 716 -30.28 -16.28 7.44
CA PRO A 716 -29.44 -17.47 7.54
C PRO A 716 -30.19 -18.66 8.17
N ALA A 717 -29.69 -19.88 7.98
CA ALA A 717 -30.33 -21.12 8.44
C ALA A 717 -30.56 -21.16 9.96
N TRP A 718 -29.72 -20.52 10.73
CA TRP A 718 -29.83 -20.44 12.22
C TRP A 718 -30.87 -19.43 12.72
N TRP A 719 -31.44 -18.60 11.82
CA TRP A 719 -32.50 -17.68 12.20
C TRP A 719 -33.78 -18.43 12.54
N ASN A 720 -34.45 -18.02 13.60
CA ASN A 720 -35.74 -18.53 14.01
C ASN A 720 -36.73 -17.37 14.09
N LYS A 721 -37.80 -17.44 13.34
CA LYS A 721 -38.87 -16.43 13.25
C LYS A 721 -39.46 -16.08 14.62
N THR A 722 -39.51 -17.01 15.56
CA THR A 722 -40.11 -16.83 16.89
C THR A 722 -39.10 -16.33 17.94
N GLN A 723 -37.80 -16.29 17.60
CA GLN A 723 -36.76 -15.91 18.55
C GLN A 723 -36.82 -14.40 18.88
N GLY A 724 -36.95 -14.05 20.16
CA GLY A 724 -37.13 -12.67 20.61
C GLY A 724 -38.54 -12.09 20.38
N GLN A 725 -39.46 -12.87 19.84
CA GLN A 725 -40.85 -12.51 19.64
C GLN A 725 -41.75 -13.33 20.58
N SER A 726 -42.74 -12.70 21.09
CA SER A 726 -43.80 -13.37 21.86
C SER A 726 -45.15 -12.88 21.38
N ASN A 727 -46.13 -13.78 21.37
CA ASN A 727 -47.51 -13.39 21.17
C ASN A 727 -47.99 -12.64 22.42
N ALA A 728 -48.58 -11.50 22.21
CA ALA A 728 -49.20 -10.69 23.26
C ALA A 728 -50.59 -10.26 22.80
N LYS A 729 -51.41 -9.88 23.74
CA LYS A 729 -52.70 -9.26 23.49
C LYS A 729 -52.68 -7.87 24.03
N ILE A 730 -53.11 -6.93 23.21
CA ILE A 730 -53.23 -5.52 23.62
C ILE A 730 -54.68 -5.08 23.42
N ILE A 731 -55.21 -4.41 24.41
CA ILE A 731 -56.53 -3.78 24.34
C ILE A 731 -56.36 -2.38 23.77
N PHE A 732 -57.03 -2.13 22.66
CA PHE A 732 -57.06 -0.83 22.00
C PHE A 732 -58.45 -0.19 22.13
N ASP A 733 -58.46 1.12 21.99
CA ASP A 733 -59.67 1.87 21.80
C ASP A 733 -60.05 1.94 20.33
N ARG A 734 -61.33 1.63 20.01
CA ARG A 734 -61.88 1.70 18.64
C ARG A 734 -61.93 3.11 18.06
N VAL A 735 -62.03 4.13 18.93
CA VAL A 735 -62.21 5.54 18.57
C VAL A 735 -60.88 6.23 18.30
N SER A 736 -60.00 6.27 19.26
CA SER A 736 -58.66 6.90 19.16
C SER A 736 -57.70 6.05 18.33
N LYS A 737 -57.98 4.79 18.12
CA LYS A 737 -57.01 3.83 17.50
C LYS A 737 -55.71 3.64 18.31
N LYS A 738 -55.70 3.96 19.62
CA LYS A 738 -54.56 3.85 20.52
C LYS A 738 -54.85 2.83 21.63
N LYS A 739 -53.86 2.54 22.50
CA LYS A 739 -54.05 1.64 23.62
C LYS A 739 -55.15 2.17 24.56
N ALA A 740 -56.08 1.27 24.88
CA ALA A 740 -57.15 1.61 25.83
C ALA A 740 -56.55 1.95 27.24
N THR A 741 -57.16 2.90 27.91
CA THR A 741 -56.85 3.30 29.26
C THR A 741 -58.00 2.83 30.20
N ASP A 742 -57.87 3.04 31.49
CA ASP A 742 -58.93 2.77 32.44
C ASP A 742 -60.18 3.64 32.16
N CYS A 743 -60.01 4.79 31.53
CA CYS A 743 -61.08 5.71 31.13
C CYS A 743 -61.81 5.32 29.84
N THR A 744 -61.23 4.40 29.04
CA THR A 744 -61.87 3.92 27.81
C THR A 744 -63.06 3.04 28.16
N PRO A 745 -64.28 3.33 27.62
CA PRO A 745 -65.48 2.55 27.86
C PRO A 745 -65.26 1.07 27.43
N THR A 746 -65.86 0.12 28.15
CA THR A 746 -65.75 -1.29 27.85
C THR A 746 -66.19 -1.61 26.44
N ALA A 747 -67.24 -0.99 25.94
CA ALA A 747 -67.74 -1.17 24.60
C ALA A 747 -66.82 -0.61 23.50
N ALA A 748 -65.98 0.37 23.85
CA ALA A 748 -64.97 0.90 22.95
C ALA A 748 -63.71 0.00 22.85
N ARG A 749 -63.47 -0.86 23.80
CA ARG A 749 -62.31 -1.72 23.87
C ARG A 749 -62.37 -2.85 22.86
N ILE A 750 -61.20 -3.08 22.17
CA ILE A 750 -60.99 -4.25 21.30
C ILE A 750 -59.65 -4.90 21.67
N GLU A 751 -59.69 -6.24 21.83
CA GLU A 751 -58.47 -7.00 22.05
C GLU A 751 -57.87 -7.41 20.70
N VAL A 752 -56.60 -7.07 20.45
CA VAL A 752 -55.88 -7.46 19.24
C VAL A 752 -54.70 -8.36 19.64
N SER A 753 -54.55 -9.49 18.94
CA SER A 753 -53.40 -10.35 19.08
C SER A 753 -52.23 -9.74 18.28
N VAL A 754 -51.15 -9.38 18.97
CA VAL A 754 -49.99 -8.73 18.42
C VAL A 754 -48.75 -9.57 18.63
N ILE A 755 -47.69 -9.31 17.82
CA ILE A 755 -46.37 -9.86 18.04
C ILE A 755 -45.58 -8.80 18.82
N LYS A 756 -45.18 -9.15 20.05
CA LYS A 756 -44.33 -8.35 20.90
C LYS A 756 -42.85 -8.64 20.58
N TYR A 757 -42.08 -7.62 20.31
CA TYR A 757 -40.63 -7.66 20.17
C TYR A 757 -39.99 -6.74 21.19
N THR A 758 -39.04 -7.27 21.99
CA THR A 758 -38.27 -6.49 22.95
C THR A 758 -36.89 -6.12 22.32
N ASP A 759 -36.62 -4.83 22.14
CA ASP A 759 -35.34 -4.38 21.59
C ASP A 759 -34.18 -4.88 22.49
N PRO A 760 -33.18 -5.57 21.92
CA PRO A 760 -32.13 -6.20 22.72
C PRO A 760 -31.19 -5.17 23.39
N VAL A 761 -31.17 -3.93 22.90
CA VAL A 761 -30.30 -2.86 23.38
C VAL A 761 -31.01 -1.97 24.40
N THR A 762 -32.14 -1.39 24.01
CA THR A 762 -32.87 -0.44 24.88
C THR A 762 -33.84 -1.11 25.85
N LYS A 763 -34.09 -2.43 25.65
CA LYS A 763 -35.10 -3.21 26.41
C LYS A 763 -36.53 -2.68 26.23
N ARG A 764 -36.75 -1.89 25.22
CA ARG A 764 -38.06 -1.31 24.90
C ARG A 764 -38.88 -2.29 24.09
N ASP A 765 -40.16 -2.43 24.43
CA ASP A 765 -41.12 -3.25 23.72
C ASP A 765 -41.68 -2.55 22.48
N THR A 766 -41.76 -3.29 21.40
CA THR A 766 -42.37 -2.89 20.14
C THR A 766 -43.38 -3.95 19.71
N TYR A 767 -44.44 -3.52 19.05
CA TYR A 767 -45.55 -4.42 18.69
C TYR A 767 -45.80 -4.36 17.17
N PHE A 768 -46.02 -5.54 16.56
CA PHE A 768 -46.34 -5.70 15.16
C PHE A 768 -47.71 -6.39 15.02
N ASN A 769 -48.31 -6.36 13.85
CA ASN A 769 -49.64 -6.91 13.55
C ASN A 769 -50.72 -6.28 14.43
N THR A 770 -50.71 -4.98 14.57
CA THR A 770 -51.65 -4.21 15.42
C THR A 770 -52.93 -3.87 14.72
N ASP A 771 -53.23 -4.42 13.55
CA ASP A 771 -54.44 -4.19 12.72
C ASP A 771 -54.75 -2.69 12.50
N GLY A 772 -53.67 -1.88 12.37
CA GLY A 772 -53.77 -0.42 12.15
C GLY A 772 -53.96 0.40 13.41
N TYR A 773 -53.87 -0.20 14.61
CA TYR A 773 -53.88 0.51 15.90
C TYR A 773 -52.47 0.92 16.28
N ASP A 774 -52.36 2.08 16.94
CA ASP A 774 -51.09 2.58 17.48
C ASP A 774 -50.82 2.06 18.90
N ALA A 775 -49.91 1.11 18.97
CA ALA A 775 -49.45 0.53 20.24
C ALA A 775 -48.42 1.44 21.00
N THR A 776 -48.00 2.57 20.46
CA THR A 776 -47.03 3.47 21.10
C THR A 776 -47.71 4.54 21.99
N ALA A 777 -48.94 4.89 21.71
CA ALA A 777 -49.70 5.91 22.41
C ALA A 777 -50.89 5.33 23.18
N ASN A 778 -51.28 5.97 24.22
CA ASN A 778 -52.50 5.68 24.99
C ASN A 778 -53.68 6.46 24.46
N ASP A 779 -54.89 5.98 24.65
CA ASP A 779 -56.15 6.64 24.35
C ASP A 779 -56.15 8.04 24.98
N ASP A 780 -56.34 9.04 24.13
CA ASP A 780 -56.40 10.46 24.47
C ASP A 780 -57.77 11.07 24.15
N VAL A 781 -58.70 10.22 23.69
CA VAL A 781 -60.08 10.64 23.37
C VAL A 781 -61.00 10.45 24.57
N HIS A 782 -60.86 9.33 25.32
CA HIS A 782 -61.65 9.07 26.52
C HIS A 782 -60.89 9.53 27.77
N ILE A 783 -61.46 10.51 28.51
CA ILE A 783 -60.89 11.07 29.72
C ILE A 783 -61.78 10.72 30.91
N CYS A 784 -61.20 10.28 32.01
CA CYS A 784 -61.95 10.01 33.22
C CYS A 784 -62.69 11.22 33.68
N GLY A 785 -63.99 11.08 33.87
CA GLY A 785 -64.88 12.20 34.21
C GLY A 785 -65.58 12.89 33.04
N ASP A 786 -65.36 12.38 31.82
CA ASP A 786 -66.13 12.86 30.65
C ASP A 786 -67.65 12.76 30.91
N VAL A 787 -68.38 13.70 30.37
CA VAL A 787 -69.87 13.72 30.43
C VAL A 787 -70.36 12.58 29.53
N THR A 788 -71.07 11.61 30.11
CA THR A 788 -71.69 10.48 29.41
C THR A 788 -73.08 10.86 28.94
N PRO A 789 -73.58 10.30 27.84
CA PRO A 789 -74.96 10.55 27.42
C PRO A 789 -75.92 9.96 28.50
N SER A 790 -77.03 10.63 28.68
CA SER A 790 -78.10 10.13 29.55
C SER A 790 -79.42 10.00 28.77
N VAL A 791 -80.22 9.07 29.21
CA VAL A 791 -81.53 8.82 28.64
C VAL A 791 -82.58 8.85 29.73
N SER A 792 -83.75 9.42 29.47
CA SER A 792 -84.90 9.41 30.39
C SER A 792 -86.17 9.00 29.63
N ILE A 793 -86.87 8.02 30.22
CA ILE A 793 -88.16 7.63 29.68
C ILE A 793 -89.17 8.70 30.00
N VAL A 794 -89.81 9.30 28.93
CA VAL A 794 -90.75 10.39 29.07
C VAL A 794 -92.15 9.97 28.57
N GLY A 795 -92.23 8.78 27.98
CA GLY A 795 -93.57 8.21 27.59
C GLY A 795 -93.50 6.70 27.60
N ASN A 796 -94.40 6.02 28.37
CA ASN A 796 -94.40 4.62 28.74
C ASN A 796 -95.32 3.76 27.89
N GLY A 797 -95.52 4.11 26.65
CA GLY A 797 -96.36 3.26 25.71
C GLY A 797 -97.85 3.49 25.76
N THR A 798 -98.43 4.39 26.67
CA THR A 798 -99.82 4.67 26.78
C THR A 798 -100.43 5.41 25.55
N GLY A 799 -99.72 5.88 24.61
CA GLY A 799 -100.07 6.51 23.39
C GLY A 799 -99.70 5.77 22.09
N GLY A 800 -99.33 4.48 22.19
CA GLY A 800 -98.88 3.69 21.08
C GLY A 800 -97.36 3.80 20.76
N ALA A 801 -96.66 4.55 21.56
CA ALA A 801 -95.15 4.62 21.41
C ALA A 801 -94.45 4.84 22.78
N ILE A 802 -93.27 4.24 22.94
CA ILE A 802 -92.44 4.54 24.05
C ILE A 802 -91.52 5.74 23.59
N LYS A 803 -91.47 6.79 24.38
CA LYS A 803 -90.69 8.00 24.09
C LYS A 803 -89.63 8.19 25.13
N VAL A 804 -88.41 8.57 24.63
CA VAL A 804 -87.30 8.84 25.50
C VAL A 804 -86.62 10.16 25.11
N SER A 805 -86.19 10.90 26.10
CA SER A 805 -85.38 12.10 25.97
C SER A 805 -83.93 11.71 26.15
N VAL A 806 -83.07 12.21 25.30
CA VAL A 806 -81.63 11.92 25.35
C VAL A 806 -80.89 13.26 25.57
N SER A 807 -80.08 13.32 26.58
CA SER A 807 -79.10 14.43 26.75
C SER A 807 -77.73 13.88 26.23
N PRO A 808 -77.15 14.51 25.20
CA PRO A 808 -75.90 14.11 24.65
C PRO A 808 -74.73 14.23 25.63
N GLY A 809 -73.80 13.32 25.61
CA GLY A 809 -72.51 13.43 26.31
C GLY A 809 -71.47 14.24 25.53
N LYS A 810 -70.21 13.96 25.81
CA LYS A 810 -68.99 14.61 25.22
C LYS A 810 -69.01 14.55 23.70
N PHE A 811 -69.49 13.47 23.12
CA PHE A 811 -69.49 13.28 21.66
C PHE A 811 -70.68 13.93 20.90
N GLY A 812 -71.49 14.66 21.64
CA GLY A 812 -72.61 15.38 21.03
C GLY A 812 -73.76 14.47 20.52
N GLU A 813 -74.60 15.02 19.64
CA GLU A 813 -75.79 14.30 19.11
C GLU A 813 -75.44 13.35 17.94
N SER A 814 -74.29 13.50 17.31
CA SER A 814 -73.93 12.73 16.11
C SER A 814 -73.62 11.29 16.52
N GLY A 815 -74.25 10.32 15.86
CA GLY A 815 -74.00 8.90 16.11
C GLY A 815 -74.67 8.32 17.35
N ILE A 816 -75.58 9.03 18.01
CA ILE A 816 -76.38 8.49 19.11
C ILE A 816 -77.27 7.34 18.61
N THR A 817 -77.15 6.21 19.32
CA THR A 817 -77.98 5.04 19.15
C THR A 817 -78.76 4.77 20.42
N VAL A 818 -80.06 4.62 20.28
CA VAL A 818 -80.98 4.27 21.38
C VAL A 818 -81.49 2.85 21.16
N THR A 819 -81.32 2.04 22.15
CA THR A 819 -81.85 0.63 22.17
C THR A 819 -82.63 0.44 23.45
N GLY A 820 -83.55 -0.50 23.46
CA GLY A 820 -84.31 -0.86 24.65
C GLY A 820 -85.18 -2.06 24.50
N THR A 821 -85.87 -2.38 25.58
CA THR A 821 -86.84 -3.51 25.65
C THR A 821 -88.08 -3.06 26.39
N ALA A 822 -89.27 -3.60 26.00
CA ALA A 822 -90.45 -3.53 26.76
C ALA A 822 -90.94 -4.93 27.12
N ASN A 823 -91.10 -5.25 28.39
CA ASN A 823 -91.38 -6.63 28.90
C ASN A 823 -90.44 -7.66 28.29
N GLY A 824 -89.12 -7.34 28.15
CA GLY A 824 -88.09 -8.16 27.53
C GLY A 824 -88.11 -8.26 25.99
N SER A 825 -89.09 -7.67 25.29
CA SER A 825 -89.10 -7.61 23.82
C SER A 825 -88.35 -6.40 23.30
N PRO A 826 -87.46 -6.55 22.28
CA PRO A 826 -86.64 -5.42 21.79
C PRO A 826 -87.49 -4.31 21.15
N LEU A 827 -87.09 -3.06 21.39
CA LEU A 827 -87.62 -1.86 20.80
C LEU A 827 -86.70 -1.24 19.80
N THR A 828 -87.31 -0.81 18.67
CA THR A 828 -86.51 -0.04 17.67
C THR A 828 -86.91 1.44 17.75
N PHE A 829 -85.96 2.27 18.18
CA PHE A 829 -86.09 3.71 18.32
C PHE A 829 -85.69 4.47 17.06
N SER A 830 -86.49 5.49 16.72
CA SER A 830 -86.16 6.49 15.70
C SER A 830 -86.27 7.92 16.27
N LYS A 831 -85.42 8.84 15.78
CA LYS A 831 -85.44 10.21 16.24
C LYS A 831 -86.62 10.93 15.61
N VAL A 832 -87.51 11.48 16.45
CA VAL A 832 -88.72 12.22 16.04
C VAL A 832 -88.72 13.54 16.79
N GLY A 833 -88.31 14.62 16.11
CA GLY A 833 -88.16 15.94 16.74
C GLY A 833 -87.03 15.93 17.82
N ALA A 834 -87.44 16.30 19.06
CA ALA A 834 -86.53 16.34 20.21
C ALA A 834 -86.45 14.99 20.97
N PHE A 835 -87.17 13.97 20.58
CA PHE A 835 -87.27 12.66 21.26
C PHE A 835 -86.83 11.49 20.33
N TYR A 836 -86.60 10.39 21.00
CA TYR A 836 -86.48 9.05 20.30
C TYR A 836 -87.73 8.26 20.63
N GLU A 837 -88.39 7.75 19.64
CA GLU A 837 -89.70 7.04 19.71
C GLU A 837 -89.61 5.64 19.16
N ALA A 838 -90.14 4.71 19.92
CA ALA A 838 -90.36 3.29 19.44
C ALA A 838 -91.81 2.98 19.44
N PRO A 839 -92.39 2.47 18.32
CA PRO A 839 -93.78 1.97 18.28
C PRO A 839 -93.97 0.84 19.34
N TYR A 840 -95.11 0.96 20.07
CA TYR A 840 -95.46 -0.05 21.07
C TYR A 840 -96.99 -0.28 21.10
N SER A 841 -97.38 -1.55 20.88
CA SER A 841 -98.80 -1.91 20.82
C SER A 841 -99.20 -2.97 21.88
N GLY A 842 -98.32 -3.11 22.93
CA GLY A 842 -98.48 -4.07 23.99
C GLY A 842 -99.37 -3.56 25.14
N THR A 843 -99.43 -4.26 26.27
CA THR A 843 -100.14 -3.87 27.49
C THR A 843 -99.69 -2.46 28.06
N PRO A 844 -100.54 -1.63 28.57
CA PRO A 844 -100.11 -0.40 29.17
C PRO A 844 -99.19 -0.61 30.34
N LYS A 845 -98.17 0.31 30.47
CA LYS A 845 -97.09 0.34 31.49
C LYS A 845 -96.20 -0.96 31.41
N PRO A 846 -95.52 -1.24 30.39
CA PRO A 846 -94.56 -2.33 30.33
C PRO A 846 -93.37 -2.01 31.23
N SER A 847 -92.66 -3.00 31.68
CA SER A 847 -91.31 -2.81 32.26
C SER A 847 -90.41 -2.42 31.09
N ILE A 848 -89.89 -1.16 31.15
CA ILE A 848 -89.07 -0.61 30.07
C ILE A 848 -87.64 -0.49 30.54
N SER A 849 -86.71 -0.92 29.68
CA SER A 849 -85.30 -0.61 29.90
C SER A 849 -84.71 -0.02 28.60
N VAL A 850 -84.09 1.16 28.68
CA VAL A 850 -83.54 1.87 27.53
C VAL A 850 -82.12 2.20 27.78
N THR A 851 -81.25 2.03 26.76
CA THR A 851 -79.84 2.39 26.78
C THR A 851 -79.53 3.31 25.60
N VAL A 852 -78.92 4.44 25.88
CA VAL A 852 -78.33 5.32 24.87
C VAL A 852 -76.84 5.06 24.79
N THR A 853 -76.33 5.01 23.55
CA THR A 853 -74.90 4.88 23.26
C THR A 853 -74.50 5.99 22.30
N ASP A 854 -73.42 6.73 22.60
CA ASP A 854 -72.85 7.76 21.73
C ASP A 854 -71.78 7.21 20.79
N SER A 855 -71.25 8.03 19.88
CA SER A 855 -70.19 7.66 18.95
C SER A 855 -68.82 7.35 19.64
N GLY A 856 -68.69 7.73 20.92
CA GLY A 856 -67.54 7.35 21.77
C GLY A 856 -67.79 6.11 22.58
N TYR A 857 -68.92 5.40 22.37
CA TYR A 857 -69.32 4.19 23.12
C TYR A 857 -69.61 4.42 24.63
N TYR A 858 -69.77 5.68 25.06
CA TYR A 858 -70.36 5.94 26.39
C TYR A 858 -71.84 5.57 26.35
N THR A 859 -72.26 5.01 27.46
CA THR A 859 -73.66 4.59 27.63
C THR A 859 -74.35 5.20 28.82
N GLY A 860 -75.60 5.54 28.68
CA GLY A 860 -76.49 5.88 29.75
C GLY A 860 -77.75 4.99 29.71
N THR A 861 -78.29 4.58 30.84
CA THR A 861 -79.45 3.71 30.93
C THR A 861 -80.54 4.31 31.79
N ASP A 862 -81.79 4.02 31.45
CA ASP A 862 -82.95 4.31 32.29
C ASP A 862 -83.93 3.16 32.25
N THR A 863 -84.63 2.95 33.37
CA THR A 863 -85.58 1.81 33.55
C THR A 863 -86.84 2.30 34.24
N GLU A 864 -87.97 1.87 33.72
CA GLU A 864 -89.31 2.17 34.34
C GLU A 864 -90.11 0.89 34.52
#